data_a22fa05a025e010fa64e8106ad1c1ede
#
_entry.id   a22fa05a025e010fa64e8106ad1c1ede
#
_cell.length_a   1.000
_cell.length_b   1.000
_cell.length_c   1.000
_cell.angle_alpha   90.00
_cell.angle_beta   90.00
_cell.angle_gamma   90.00
#
_symmetry.space_group_name_H-M   'P 1'
#
loop_
_entity.id
_entity.type
_entity.pdbx_description
1 polymer ?
#
loop_
_entity_poly.entity_id
_entity_poly.type
_entity_poly.pdbx_seq_one_letter_code
_entity_poly.pdbx_strand_id
1 'polypeptide(L)'
;MKSILIFLLASVQLFALEIVLNSGKESRVNYAILHVMDAKPFLCQTIPDALDKKHYICTINRPIDKPIDSKKMKLVELDFYEKEGLFYVAIEPKVDSKLIPVEESLYTTSEILTKPQEKLYSHWTILLQEKPLYEEKSVQDGIDFPVEFPKYQKPYIGALDLNGAPISYAQSKDIGLYLEIKKAYESGYYDNVVKDVKRVLTLFPNSIFRSELELYQMRAMDKVLSAKGEDKSDNLAFNENDIITVGKRWTKEFASDENIPEVLMLMTKAYIKSGSKSDTNYFIDILISEHPDSLFTKRAILLYADNLFLKKEKDKAMKLYLDVLFSAQDLDIASEAAIRLSDHQMDAGKMKEAKEYLLKVLNVNAQYLLKDKEASYKLARRLFEHRLYDLAAKITDLLLDNASKREDNRELLLKESGDWHAKANEVEAAHARYQEYLNDYKNSGDYVQEVTESLDELFFKRNENNETKLANYYDKLIEKYNNEIGQKALFEKAKLLLKQERFEEVLNLQKELERVPDRFEIKPEELVYEAAKALALQQLQKDECHTVVNLIETYKLQITEPEYEEKLFQCFMRVSRFDRAREISTAHLKDSTLSNRYYWAQKEVQALFKMGKYPEALAFKEDLKTLSFSLRETIGLETIRDLFFSLVKLKNLEGAASLAEGIKILYPNEASNLDIYYEIVKMASDAKNDLLLVTYAEASLEMQKKFNSTALSPTLEFSYVDALKRLGRDEEALRIAESLLPQNLTPKDRIRLFYQAGELSLKLQDTAKAKSYFTQCVAINDNSSWKNICQQNLDLMP
;
A
#
# COMPACT_ATOMS: atom_id res chain seq x y z
N MET A 1 -24.43 -59.12 55.99
CA MET A 1 -23.92 -58.03 55.17
C MET A 1 -24.19 -58.33 53.73
N LYS A 2 -25.23 -57.74 53.14
CA LYS A 2 -25.71 -58.02 51.79
C LYS A 2 -25.20 -56.95 50.88
N SER A 3 -24.38 -57.33 49.92
CA SER A 3 -23.96 -56.46 48.81
C SER A 3 -25.11 -56.29 47.81
N ILE A 4 -25.59 -55.08 47.61
CA ILE A 4 -26.51 -54.73 46.54
C ILE A 4 -25.72 -54.34 45.34
N LEU A 5 -25.75 -55.18 44.29
CA LEU A 5 -25.23 -54.94 42.97
C LEU A 5 -26.28 -54.12 42.18
N ILE A 6 -26.03 -52.80 42.02
CA ILE A 6 -26.85 -51.97 41.14
C ILE A 6 -26.39 -52.17 39.70
N PHE A 7 -27.16 -52.87 38.92
CA PHE A 7 -27.02 -52.87 37.45
C PHE A 7 -27.51 -51.55 36.87
N LEU A 8 -26.57 -50.70 36.49
CA LEU A 8 -26.87 -49.56 35.60
C LEU A 8 -27.15 -50.13 34.19
N LEU A 9 -28.40 -50.28 33.86
CA LEU A 9 -28.84 -50.45 32.50
C LEU A 9 -28.61 -49.12 31.76
N ALA A 10 -27.49 -48.95 31.10
CA ALA A 10 -27.33 -47.93 30.06
C ALA A 10 -28.31 -48.34 28.96
N SER A 11 -29.45 -47.68 28.91
CA SER A 11 -30.32 -47.66 27.75
C SER A 11 -29.57 -46.97 26.60
N VAL A 12 -28.94 -47.77 25.76
CA VAL A 12 -28.54 -47.34 24.41
C VAL A 12 -29.84 -46.99 23.69
N GLN A 13 -30.23 -45.74 23.70
CA GLN A 13 -31.23 -45.25 22.82
C GLN A 13 -30.64 -45.38 21.39
N LEU A 14 -31.08 -46.40 20.68
CA LEU A 14 -30.92 -46.50 19.23
C LEU A 14 -31.76 -45.36 18.67
N PHE A 15 -31.17 -44.23 18.45
CA PHE A 15 -31.81 -43.11 17.73
C PHE A 15 -32.13 -43.63 16.33
N ALA A 16 -33.42 -43.85 16.09
CA ALA A 16 -33.99 -44.02 14.74
C ALA A 16 -33.94 -42.66 14.05
N LEU A 17 -34.04 -42.64 12.72
CA LEU A 17 -34.24 -41.41 11.97
C LEU A 17 -35.41 -40.64 12.59
N GLU A 18 -35.13 -39.41 13.01
CA GLU A 18 -36.13 -38.54 13.61
C GLU A 18 -36.27 -37.28 12.74
N ILE A 19 -37.53 -36.99 12.39
CA ILE A 19 -37.88 -35.80 11.62
C ILE A 19 -38.87 -35.00 12.45
N VAL A 20 -38.45 -33.82 12.88
CA VAL A 20 -39.24 -32.92 13.74
C VAL A 20 -39.47 -31.60 13.03
N LEU A 21 -40.72 -31.18 12.96
CA LEU A 21 -41.10 -29.86 12.46
C LEU A 21 -41.57 -28.97 13.60
N ASN A 22 -40.85 -27.94 13.87
CA ASN A 22 -41.23 -26.89 14.81
C ASN A 22 -41.74 -25.68 14.01
N SER A 23 -42.93 -25.24 14.25
CA SER A 23 -43.51 -24.09 13.55
C SER A 23 -43.92 -22.98 14.53
N GLY A 24 -43.74 -21.74 14.08
CA GLY A 24 -44.10 -20.57 14.83
C GLY A 24 -44.55 -19.41 13.95
N LYS A 25 -44.85 -18.32 14.59
CA LYS A 25 -45.17 -17.06 13.91
C LYS A 25 -44.43 -15.94 14.63
N GLU A 26 -43.64 -15.22 13.90
CA GLU A 26 -42.90 -14.06 14.39
C GLU A 26 -43.14 -12.88 13.45
N SER A 27 -43.49 -11.72 14.01
CA SER A 27 -43.72 -10.48 13.23
C SER A 27 -44.71 -10.67 12.07
N ARG A 28 -45.79 -11.43 12.27
CA ARG A 28 -46.81 -11.81 11.31
C ARG A 28 -46.39 -12.77 10.17
N VAL A 29 -45.14 -13.19 10.15
CA VAL A 29 -44.59 -14.16 9.20
C VAL A 29 -44.62 -15.55 9.82
N ASN A 30 -45.16 -16.54 9.09
CA ASN A 30 -45.08 -17.92 9.54
C ASN A 30 -43.71 -18.48 9.19
N TYR A 31 -43.12 -19.19 10.15
CA TYR A 31 -41.87 -19.92 9.92
C TYR A 31 -41.98 -21.33 10.48
N ALA A 32 -41.14 -22.20 9.98
CA ALA A 32 -40.94 -23.51 10.53
C ALA A 32 -39.50 -23.94 10.44
N ILE A 33 -39.09 -24.77 11.36
CA ILE A 33 -37.75 -25.35 11.40
C ILE A 33 -37.97 -26.87 11.31
N LEU A 34 -37.49 -27.46 10.22
CA LEU A 34 -37.51 -28.88 10.01
C LEU A 34 -36.15 -29.45 10.40
N HIS A 35 -36.12 -30.29 11.39
CA HIS A 35 -34.94 -31.04 11.83
C HIS A 35 -34.98 -32.45 11.25
N VAL A 36 -33.89 -32.90 10.65
CA VAL A 36 -33.64 -34.26 10.20
C VAL A 36 -32.46 -34.79 10.94
N MET A 37 -32.65 -35.79 11.76
CA MET A 37 -31.60 -36.32 12.69
C MET A 37 -31.50 -37.83 12.52
N ASP A 38 -30.24 -38.33 12.51
CA ASP A 38 -29.97 -39.77 12.56
C ASP A 38 -28.73 -40.04 13.42
N ALA A 39 -28.65 -41.21 14.01
CA ALA A 39 -27.50 -41.66 14.78
C ALA A 39 -26.18 -41.73 13.97
N LYS A 40 -26.28 -41.94 12.66
CA LYS A 40 -25.16 -41.95 11.72
C LYS A 40 -25.17 -40.70 10.87
N PRO A 41 -23.99 -40.08 10.66
CA PRO A 41 -23.90 -38.94 9.76
C PRO A 41 -24.38 -39.26 8.36
N PHE A 42 -25.15 -38.36 7.77
CA PHE A 42 -25.73 -38.49 6.43
C PHE A 42 -25.59 -37.15 5.67
N LEU A 43 -25.85 -37.17 4.37
CA LEU A 43 -25.71 -36.02 3.50
C LEU A 43 -27.10 -35.48 3.12
N CYS A 44 -27.29 -34.16 3.34
CA CYS A 44 -28.36 -33.42 2.71
C CYS A 44 -27.78 -32.45 1.67
N GLN A 45 -28.38 -32.44 0.50
CA GLN A 45 -27.98 -31.60 -0.64
C GLN A 45 -29.14 -30.76 -1.16
N THR A 46 -28.78 -29.56 -1.65
CA THR A 46 -29.70 -28.70 -2.37
C THR A 46 -29.69 -29.08 -3.85
N ILE A 47 -30.84 -29.39 -4.42
CA ILE A 47 -30.98 -29.62 -5.85
C ILE A 47 -31.72 -28.43 -6.47
N PRO A 48 -31.10 -27.68 -7.39
CA PRO A 48 -31.76 -26.61 -8.12
C PRO A 48 -32.77 -27.21 -9.13
N ASP A 49 -33.99 -26.72 -9.13
CA ASP A 49 -34.99 -27.02 -10.16
C ASP A 49 -34.98 -26.00 -11.30
N ALA A 50 -35.50 -26.34 -12.45
CA ALA A 50 -35.62 -25.50 -13.65
C ALA A 50 -36.41 -24.18 -13.42
N LEU A 51 -37.11 -24.06 -12.29
CA LEU A 51 -37.89 -22.89 -11.88
C LEU A 51 -37.27 -22.12 -10.69
N ASP A 52 -35.97 -22.26 -10.45
CA ASP A 52 -35.23 -21.66 -9.29
C ASP A 52 -35.79 -22.04 -7.89
N LYS A 53 -36.62 -23.08 -7.82
CA LYS A 53 -37.07 -23.62 -6.54
C LYS A 53 -36.01 -24.54 -5.95
N LYS A 54 -35.67 -24.31 -4.68
CA LYS A 54 -34.72 -25.15 -3.96
C LYS A 54 -35.40 -26.40 -3.45
N HIS A 55 -34.98 -27.59 -3.89
CA HIS A 55 -35.35 -28.87 -3.33
C HIS A 55 -34.20 -29.44 -2.54
N TYR A 56 -34.49 -30.10 -1.42
CA TYR A 56 -33.45 -30.74 -0.60
C TYR A 56 -33.66 -32.24 -0.61
N ILE A 57 -32.59 -33.00 -0.76
CA ILE A 57 -32.59 -34.44 -0.65
C ILE A 57 -31.58 -34.85 0.40
N CYS A 58 -32.05 -35.51 1.45
CA CYS A 58 -31.23 -36.14 2.47
C CYS A 58 -31.10 -37.62 2.16
N THR A 59 -29.86 -38.11 2.01
CA THR A 59 -29.53 -39.49 1.68
C THR A 59 -29.02 -40.21 2.91
N ILE A 60 -29.73 -41.22 3.38
CA ILE A 60 -29.44 -41.99 4.59
C ILE A 60 -29.02 -43.40 4.19
N ASN A 61 -27.82 -43.79 4.62
CA ASN A 61 -27.21 -45.08 4.23
C ASN A 61 -27.75 -46.26 5.10
N ARG A 62 -29.02 -46.50 5.00
CA ARG A 62 -29.69 -47.70 5.53
C ARG A 62 -31.10 -47.83 4.97
N PRO A 63 -31.62 -49.07 4.79
CA PRO A 63 -33.02 -49.27 4.50
C PRO A 63 -33.88 -48.92 5.72
N ILE A 64 -35.15 -48.67 5.52
CA ILE A 64 -36.13 -48.45 6.59
C ILE A 64 -37.01 -49.66 6.70
N ASP A 65 -37.27 -50.08 7.96
CA ASP A 65 -38.05 -51.30 8.26
C ASP A 65 -39.56 -51.18 7.91
N LYS A 66 -40.05 -49.97 7.73
CA LYS A 66 -41.47 -49.69 7.37
C LYS A 66 -41.56 -48.55 6.37
N PRO A 67 -42.41 -48.66 5.34
CA PRO A 67 -42.68 -47.55 4.42
C PRO A 67 -43.26 -46.38 5.19
N ILE A 68 -42.78 -45.18 4.89
CA ILE A 68 -43.28 -43.92 5.48
C ILE A 68 -44.08 -43.21 4.38
N ASP A 69 -45.33 -42.84 4.69
CA ASP A 69 -46.20 -42.10 3.76
C ASP A 69 -45.70 -40.63 3.63
N SER A 70 -45.81 -40.12 2.40
CA SER A 70 -45.56 -38.71 2.10
C SER A 70 -46.41 -37.77 2.95
N LYS A 71 -45.89 -36.67 3.40
CA LYS A 71 -46.56 -35.68 4.25
C LYS A 71 -46.65 -34.33 3.59
N LYS A 72 -47.85 -33.85 3.34
CA LYS A 72 -48.13 -32.51 2.80
C LYS A 72 -48.48 -31.56 3.94
N MET A 73 -47.60 -30.59 4.21
CA MET A 73 -47.79 -29.56 5.23
C MET A 73 -47.93 -28.18 4.57
N LYS A 74 -48.27 -27.15 5.36
CA LYS A 74 -48.52 -25.81 4.85
C LYS A 74 -47.25 -25.19 4.21
N LEU A 75 -46.10 -25.34 4.86
CA LEU A 75 -44.85 -24.71 4.45
C LEU A 75 -43.87 -25.65 3.72
N VAL A 76 -44.08 -26.97 3.78
CA VAL A 76 -43.19 -27.96 3.21
C VAL A 76 -43.95 -29.24 2.85
N GLU A 77 -43.46 -29.94 1.85
CA GLU A 77 -43.90 -31.29 1.46
C GLU A 77 -42.71 -32.24 1.65
N LEU A 78 -42.96 -33.41 2.23
CA LEU A 78 -41.96 -34.44 2.50
C LEU A 78 -42.35 -35.72 1.75
N ASP A 79 -41.45 -36.21 0.91
CA ASP A 79 -41.60 -37.48 0.24
C ASP A 79 -40.46 -38.42 0.68
N PHE A 80 -40.83 -39.69 0.85
CA PHE A 80 -39.94 -40.72 1.33
C PHE A 80 -39.88 -41.89 0.34
N TYR A 81 -38.71 -42.26 -0.09
CA TYR A 81 -38.53 -43.40 -1.01
C TYR A 81 -37.20 -44.10 -0.77
N GLU A 82 -37.10 -45.33 -1.19
CA GLU A 82 -35.92 -46.15 -1.15
C GLU A 82 -35.43 -46.46 -2.57
N LYS A 83 -34.14 -46.30 -2.81
CA LYS A 83 -33.52 -46.62 -4.08
C LYS A 83 -32.11 -47.17 -3.81
N GLU A 84 -31.79 -48.32 -4.39
CA GLU A 84 -30.48 -48.95 -4.32
C GLU A 84 -29.96 -49.19 -2.87
N GLY A 85 -30.92 -49.52 -1.94
CA GLY A 85 -30.62 -49.77 -0.53
C GLY A 85 -30.32 -48.50 0.30
N LEU A 86 -30.49 -47.34 -0.26
CA LEU A 86 -30.40 -46.03 0.40
C LEU A 86 -31.79 -45.44 0.61
N PHE A 87 -32.01 -44.85 1.76
CA PHE A 87 -33.22 -44.14 2.05
C PHE A 87 -33.10 -42.63 1.77
N TYR A 88 -34.09 -42.11 1.07
CA TYR A 88 -34.14 -40.71 0.66
C TYR A 88 -35.30 -40.00 1.32
N VAL A 89 -35.01 -38.84 1.89
CA VAL A 89 -35.97 -37.86 2.34
C VAL A 89 -35.92 -36.67 1.39
N ALA A 90 -36.92 -36.60 0.50
CA ALA A 90 -37.09 -35.46 -0.41
C ALA A 90 -37.94 -34.40 0.29
N ILE A 91 -37.47 -33.20 0.32
CA ILE A 91 -38.07 -32.06 1.03
C ILE A 91 -38.31 -30.95 0.02
N GLU A 92 -39.56 -30.65 -0.23
CA GLU A 92 -40.04 -29.60 -1.14
C GLU A 92 -40.56 -28.42 -0.34
N PRO A 93 -39.82 -27.37 -0.17
CA PRO A 93 -40.27 -26.15 0.48
C PRO A 93 -41.28 -25.42 -0.38
N LYS A 94 -42.38 -24.98 0.22
CA LYS A 94 -43.39 -24.11 -0.42
C LYS A 94 -43.13 -22.63 -0.20
N VAL A 95 -42.15 -22.33 0.63
CA VAL A 95 -41.72 -20.98 1.04
C VAL A 95 -40.20 -20.87 0.94
N ASP A 96 -39.67 -19.71 1.17
CA ASP A 96 -38.24 -19.53 1.20
C ASP A 96 -37.57 -20.43 2.25
N SER A 97 -36.43 -20.99 1.90
CA SER A 97 -35.80 -22.01 2.73
C SER A 97 -34.31 -21.99 2.66
N LYS A 98 -33.68 -22.45 3.77
CA LYS A 98 -32.24 -22.56 3.89
C LYS A 98 -31.85 -23.85 4.60
N LEU A 99 -30.95 -24.62 3.99
CA LEU A 99 -30.42 -25.85 4.56
C LEU A 99 -29.16 -25.49 5.41
N ILE A 100 -29.17 -25.97 6.65
CA ILE A 100 -28.12 -25.69 7.63
C ILE A 100 -27.69 -26.99 8.32
N PRO A 101 -26.40 -27.38 8.30
CA PRO A 101 -25.91 -28.50 9.10
C PRO A 101 -25.75 -28.04 10.56
N VAL A 102 -26.10 -28.91 11.51
CA VAL A 102 -25.94 -28.63 12.95
C VAL A 102 -24.79 -29.44 13.49
N GLU A 103 -23.80 -28.77 14.07
CA GLU A 103 -22.70 -29.40 14.83
C GLU A 103 -22.94 -29.23 16.33
N GLU A 104 -22.53 -30.20 17.13
CA GLU A 104 -22.69 -30.15 18.61
C GLU A 104 -21.99 -28.94 19.26
N SER A 105 -21.01 -28.34 18.58
CA SER A 105 -20.27 -27.18 19.06
C SER A 105 -20.94 -25.81 18.81
N LEU A 106 -22.11 -25.76 18.17
CA LEU A 106 -22.82 -24.51 17.85
C LEU A 106 -23.27 -23.69 19.08
N TYR A 107 -23.23 -24.26 20.27
CA TYR A 107 -23.58 -23.53 21.50
C TYR A 107 -22.45 -22.60 22.00
N THR A 108 -21.27 -22.63 21.40
CA THR A 108 -20.10 -21.84 21.85
C THR A 108 -19.67 -20.75 20.87
N THR A 109 -20.23 -20.66 19.67
CA THR A 109 -19.87 -19.64 18.68
C THR A 109 -21.08 -18.93 18.13
N SER A 110 -21.07 -17.60 18.24
CA SER A 110 -22.12 -16.70 17.77
C SER A 110 -22.17 -16.53 16.23
N GLU A 111 -21.41 -17.28 15.47
CA GLU A 111 -21.36 -17.23 13.99
C GLU A 111 -22.02 -18.47 13.40
N ILE A 112 -23.07 -18.25 12.60
CA ILE A 112 -23.66 -19.28 11.74
C ILE A 112 -22.68 -19.50 10.60
N LEU A 113 -21.77 -20.41 10.77
CA LEU A 113 -20.82 -20.80 9.73
C LEU A 113 -21.57 -21.57 8.64
N THR A 114 -21.70 -20.97 7.47
CA THR A 114 -22.10 -21.68 6.25
C THR A 114 -20.96 -22.58 5.80
N LYS A 115 -20.94 -23.82 6.29
CA LYS A 115 -19.95 -24.80 5.84
C LYS A 115 -20.40 -25.43 4.51
N PRO A 116 -19.44 -25.90 3.68
CA PRO A 116 -19.80 -26.59 2.43
C PRO A 116 -20.72 -27.77 2.70
N GLN A 117 -21.81 -27.89 1.95
CA GLN A 117 -22.85 -28.91 2.07
C GLN A 117 -22.39 -30.34 1.66
N GLU A 118 -21.10 -30.53 1.43
CA GLU A 118 -20.52 -31.81 0.98
C GLU A 118 -20.07 -32.74 2.12
N LYS A 119 -20.17 -32.28 3.39
CA LYS A 119 -19.83 -33.10 4.55
C LYS A 119 -21.04 -33.81 5.11
N LEU A 120 -20.80 -35.00 5.69
CA LEU A 120 -21.81 -35.77 6.40
C LEU A 120 -22.02 -35.21 7.81
N TYR A 121 -23.27 -35.00 8.19
CA TYR A 121 -23.65 -34.55 9.52
C TYR A 121 -24.78 -35.46 10.08
N SER A 122 -24.84 -35.60 11.38
CA SER A 122 -25.89 -36.37 12.06
C SER A 122 -27.21 -35.59 12.22
N HIS A 123 -27.14 -34.27 12.06
CA HIS A 123 -28.28 -33.39 12.22
C HIS A 123 -28.26 -32.27 11.17
N TRP A 124 -29.32 -32.21 10.39
CA TRP A 124 -29.61 -31.17 9.40
C TRP A 124 -30.85 -30.41 9.78
N THR A 125 -30.81 -29.11 9.54
CA THR A 125 -31.94 -28.21 9.79
C THR A 125 -32.30 -27.49 8.51
N ILE A 126 -33.58 -27.44 8.18
CA ILE A 126 -34.12 -26.63 7.10
C ILE A 126 -34.99 -25.54 7.73
N LEU A 127 -34.55 -24.31 7.59
CA LEU A 127 -35.32 -23.14 7.97
C LEU A 127 -36.31 -22.84 6.82
N LEU A 128 -37.58 -22.74 7.14
CA LEU A 128 -38.68 -22.44 6.24
C LEU A 128 -39.35 -21.15 6.70
N GLN A 129 -39.41 -20.16 5.84
CA GLN A 129 -39.99 -18.87 6.20
C GLN A 129 -40.82 -18.34 5.06
N GLU A 130 -42.06 -17.97 5.38
CA GLU A 130 -42.84 -17.20 4.41
C GLU A 130 -42.06 -15.95 4.06
N LYS A 131 -42.07 -15.58 2.76
CA LYS A 131 -41.39 -14.34 2.39
C LYS A 131 -42.00 -13.22 3.20
N PRO A 132 -41.16 -12.40 3.90
CA PRO A 132 -41.70 -11.18 4.46
C PRO A 132 -42.26 -10.33 3.32
N LEU A 133 -43.20 -9.44 3.63
CA LEU A 133 -43.73 -8.49 2.66
C LEU A 133 -42.65 -7.65 1.96
N TYR A 134 -41.43 -7.71 2.45
CA TYR A 134 -40.24 -7.09 1.87
C TYR A 134 -39.06 -8.07 1.99
N GLU A 135 -38.19 -8.09 1.00
CA GLU A 135 -36.89 -8.77 1.05
C GLU A 135 -35.80 -7.76 1.39
N GLU A 136 -34.91 -8.12 2.30
CA GLU A 136 -33.63 -7.38 2.45
C GLU A 136 -32.81 -7.60 1.18
N LYS A 137 -32.88 -6.66 0.26
CA LYS A 137 -31.99 -6.65 -0.89
C LYS A 137 -30.64 -6.08 -0.52
N SER A 138 -29.62 -6.38 -1.31
CA SER A 138 -28.31 -5.78 -1.14
C SER A 138 -28.39 -4.26 -1.26
N VAL A 139 -27.40 -3.56 -0.68
CA VAL A 139 -27.27 -2.10 -0.78
C VAL A 139 -27.32 -1.61 -2.24
N GLN A 140 -26.90 -2.45 -3.18
CA GLN A 140 -26.90 -2.14 -4.61
C GLN A 140 -28.31 -2.13 -5.23
N ASP A 141 -29.27 -2.80 -4.60
CA ASP A 141 -30.63 -2.94 -5.12
C ASP A 141 -31.57 -1.81 -4.70
N GLY A 142 -31.09 -0.86 -3.88
CA GLY A 142 -31.87 0.26 -3.38
C GLY A 142 -32.88 -0.10 -2.29
N ILE A 143 -33.79 0.80 -1.98
CA ILE A 143 -34.92 0.54 -1.08
C ILE A 143 -36.00 -0.18 -1.87
N ASP A 144 -36.30 -1.41 -1.48
CA ASP A 144 -37.33 -2.20 -2.09
C ASP A 144 -38.63 -2.06 -1.32
N PHE A 145 -39.56 -1.30 -1.86
CA PHE A 145 -40.90 -1.19 -1.30
C PHE A 145 -41.82 -2.17 -2.02
N PRO A 146 -42.49 -3.03 -1.30
CA PRO A 146 -43.34 -4.08 -1.91
C PRO A 146 -44.64 -3.57 -2.55
N VAL A 147 -44.86 -2.25 -2.51
CA VAL A 147 -46.12 -1.66 -3.00
C VAL A 147 -45.81 -0.51 -3.98
N GLU A 148 -46.31 -0.58 -5.19
CA GLU A 148 -46.42 0.56 -6.09
C GLU A 148 -47.49 1.51 -5.53
N PHE A 149 -47.07 2.73 -5.19
CA PHE A 149 -47.99 3.73 -4.68
C PHE A 149 -48.75 4.37 -5.84
N PRO A 150 -50.07 4.26 -5.91
CA PRO A 150 -50.82 5.04 -6.85
C PRO A 150 -50.62 6.53 -6.53
N LYS A 151 -50.26 7.31 -7.51
CA LYS A 151 -50.24 8.79 -7.39
C LYS A 151 -51.67 9.23 -7.12
N TYR A 152 -51.97 9.39 -5.85
CA TYR A 152 -53.28 9.88 -5.44
C TYR A 152 -53.35 11.38 -5.76
N GLN A 153 -53.95 11.70 -6.87
CA GLN A 153 -54.41 13.07 -7.08
C GLN A 153 -55.69 13.23 -6.24
N LYS A 154 -55.59 14.02 -5.14
CA LYS A 154 -56.82 14.40 -4.41
C LYS A 154 -57.80 14.99 -5.41
N PRO A 155 -59.04 14.50 -5.47
CA PRO A 155 -60.05 15.09 -6.33
C PRO A 155 -60.15 16.58 -5.94
N TYR A 156 -60.22 17.43 -6.93
CA TYR A 156 -60.51 18.84 -6.72
C TYR A 156 -61.93 19.01 -6.16
N ILE A 157 -61.99 19.31 -4.87
CA ILE A 157 -63.26 19.66 -4.21
C ILE A 157 -63.40 21.16 -4.34
N GLY A 158 -63.75 21.64 -5.53
CA GLY A 158 -64.27 23.00 -5.69
C GLY A 158 -65.75 23.03 -5.31
N ALA A 159 -66.27 24.12 -4.79
CA ALA A 159 -67.65 24.28 -4.61
C ALA A 159 -68.34 24.20 -6.00
N LEU A 160 -69.30 23.31 -6.16
CA LEU A 160 -70.07 23.13 -7.34
C LEU A 160 -71.40 23.83 -7.12
N ASP A 161 -71.96 24.47 -8.17
CA ASP A 161 -73.33 24.99 -8.14
C ASP A 161 -74.35 23.84 -8.20
N LEU A 162 -75.67 24.17 -8.11
CA LEU A 162 -76.74 23.16 -8.18
C LEU A 162 -76.83 22.35 -9.50
N ASN A 163 -76.08 22.78 -10.53
CA ASN A 163 -75.95 22.10 -11.82
C ASN A 163 -74.62 21.36 -11.99
N GLY A 164 -73.75 21.29 -10.91
CA GLY A 164 -72.53 20.60 -10.95
C GLY A 164 -71.36 21.37 -11.63
N ALA A 165 -71.50 22.66 -11.92
CA ALA A 165 -70.49 23.51 -12.49
C ALA A 165 -69.60 24.13 -11.39
N PRO A 166 -68.27 24.27 -11.59
CA PRO A 166 -67.37 24.91 -10.62
C PRO A 166 -67.78 26.37 -10.35
N ILE A 167 -67.98 26.73 -9.07
CA ILE A 167 -68.28 28.08 -8.67
C ILE A 167 -66.99 28.90 -8.77
N SER A 168 -66.94 29.83 -9.73
CA SER A 168 -65.78 30.65 -9.99
C SER A 168 -65.64 31.88 -9.06
N TYR A 169 -66.70 32.19 -8.28
CA TYR A 169 -66.73 33.32 -7.35
C TYR A 169 -67.22 32.88 -5.97
N ALA A 170 -66.44 33.17 -4.97
CA ALA A 170 -66.81 33.05 -3.58
C ALA A 170 -67.89 34.12 -3.26
N GLN A 171 -69.13 33.71 -3.04
CA GLN A 171 -70.22 34.63 -2.68
C GLN A 171 -70.30 34.98 -1.18
N SER A 172 -69.62 34.19 -0.35
CA SER A 172 -69.56 34.46 1.10
C SER A 172 -68.18 34.95 1.56
N LYS A 173 -68.18 35.81 2.55
CA LYS A 173 -66.91 36.42 3.08
C LYS A 173 -66.00 35.42 3.74
N ASP A 174 -66.55 34.36 4.32
CA ASP A 174 -65.76 33.30 4.98
C ASP A 174 -64.96 32.46 3.98
N ILE A 175 -65.46 32.20 2.74
CA ILE A 175 -64.74 31.54 1.67
C ILE A 175 -63.49 32.36 1.28
N GLY A 176 -63.65 33.67 1.06
CA GLY A 176 -62.52 34.55 0.74
C GLY A 176 -61.42 34.51 1.81
N LEU A 177 -61.85 34.63 3.06
CA LEU A 177 -60.92 34.57 4.20
C LEU A 177 -60.27 33.19 4.38
N TYR A 178 -60.98 32.08 4.13
CA TYR A 178 -60.38 30.73 4.11
C TYR A 178 -59.30 30.61 3.05
N LEU A 179 -59.54 31.10 1.83
CA LEU A 179 -58.54 31.06 0.75
C LEU A 179 -57.31 31.94 1.06
N GLU A 180 -57.53 33.11 1.70
CA GLU A 180 -56.42 33.93 2.17
C GLU A 180 -55.58 33.22 3.23
N ILE A 181 -56.20 32.54 4.20
CA ILE A 181 -55.51 31.79 5.24
C ILE A 181 -54.73 30.62 4.65
N LYS A 182 -55.37 29.88 3.70
CA LYS A 182 -54.69 28.79 2.99
C LYS A 182 -53.46 29.29 2.25
N LYS A 183 -53.58 30.38 1.49
CA LYS A 183 -52.47 31.01 0.78
C LYS A 183 -51.38 31.50 1.74
N ALA A 184 -51.73 32.12 2.86
CA ALA A 184 -50.78 32.57 3.89
C ALA A 184 -50.03 31.39 4.47
N TYR A 185 -50.69 30.24 4.73
CA TYR A 185 -50.04 29.05 5.19
C TYR A 185 -49.05 28.47 4.14
N GLU A 186 -49.47 28.37 2.88
CA GLU A 186 -48.64 27.91 1.76
C GLU A 186 -47.45 28.84 1.52
N SER A 187 -47.58 30.16 1.84
CA SER A 187 -46.50 31.13 1.76
C SER A 187 -45.62 31.22 3.01
N GLY A 188 -45.82 30.34 4.04
CA GLY A 188 -45.01 30.30 5.23
C GLY A 188 -45.31 31.33 6.32
N TYR A 189 -46.37 32.14 6.18
CA TYR A 189 -46.76 33.18 7.15
C TYR A 189 -47.56 32.60 8.33
N TYR A 190 -46.99 31.61 9.06
CA TYR A 190 -47.64 30.79 10.07
C TYR A 190 -48.21 31.62 11.26
N ASP A 191 -47.49 32.63 11.75
CA ASP A 191 -47.93 33.51 12.82
C ASP A 191 -49.20 34.27 12.44
N ASN A 192 -49.32 34.70 11.19
CA ASN A 192 -50.53 35.39 10.67
C ASN A 192 -51.69 34.39 10.57
N VAL A 193 -51.44 33.15 10.09
CA VAL A 193 -52.44 32.11 10.04
C VAL A 193 -53.12 31.89 11.40
N VAL A 194 -52.29 31.75 12.50
CA VAL A 194 -52.83 31.54 13.85
C VAL A 194 -53.75 32.70 14.30
N LYS A 195 -53.34 33.93 14.01
CA LYS A 195 -54.14 35.17 14.38
C LYS A 195 -55.40 35.27 13.55
N ASP A 196 -55.28 35.08 12.22
CA ASP A 196 -56.40 35.26 11.29
C ASP A 196 -57.46 34.17 11.44
N VAL A 197 -57.08 32.89 11.69
CA VAL A 197 -58.03 31.85 12.03
C VAL A 197 -58.88 32.19 13.26
N LYS A 198 -58.26 32.69 14.35
CA LYS A 198 -58.99 33.11 15.52
C LYS A 198 -59.98 34.23 15.21
N ARG A 199 -59.58 35.19 14.40
CA ARG A 199 -60.44 36.32 13.95
C ARG A 199 -61.60 35.79 13.09
N VAL A 200 -61.33 34.91 12.10
CA VAL A 200 -62.35 34.37 11.19
C VAL A 200 -63.37 33.54 11.97
N LEU A 201 -62.93 32.68 12.88
CA LEU A 201 -63.83 31.85 13.70
C LEU A 201 -64.65 32.65 14.70
N THR A 202 -64.16 33.83 15.09
CA THR A 202 -64.95 34.78 15.92
C THR A 202 -66.03 35.47 15.08
N LEU A 203 -65.76 35.82 13.81
CA LEU A 203 -66.71 36.49 12.90
C LEU A 203 -67.71 35.48 12.27
N PHE A 204 -67.27 34.25 12.02
CA PHE A 204 -68.05 33.22 11.36
C PHE A 204 -67.93 31.90 12.13
N PRO A 205 -68.52 31.77 13.30
CA PRO A 205 -68.40 30.58 14.18
C PRO A 205 -69.02 29.33 13.56
N ASN A 206 -69.93 29.45 12.62
CA ASN A 206 -70.62 28.38 11.91
C ASN A 206 -70.15 28.22 10.47
N SER A 207 -68.91 28.74 10.13
CA SER A 207 -68.34 28.51 8.80
C SER A 207 -68.25 27.04 8.49
N ILE A 208 -68.56 26.68 7.26
CA ILE A 208 -68.42 25.27 6.75
C ILE A 208 -66.93 24.83 6.71
N PHE A 209 -66.00 25.79 6.71
CA PHE A 209 -64.58 25.52 6.68
C PHE A 209 -63.99 25.47 8.10
N ARG A 210 -64.79 25.45 9.14
CA ARG A 210 -64.31 25.50 10.51
C ARG A 210 -63.32 24.35 10.84
N SER A 211 -63.61 23.10 10.41
CA SER A 211 -62.70 21.96 10.61
C SER A 211 -61.32 22.21 9.99
N GLU A 212 -61.28 22.69 8.74
CA GLU A 212 -60.04 23.01 8.01
C GLU A 212 -59.32 24.21 8.59
N LEU A 213 -60.03 25.28 8.98
CA LEU A 213 -59.46 26.45 9.60
C LEU A 213 -58.75 26.11 10.93
N GLU A 214 -59.39 25.33 11.81
CA GLU A 214 -58.79 24.86 13.06
C GLU A 214 -57.60 23.95 12.81
N LEU A 215 -57.65 23.10 11.73
CA LEU A 215 -56.52 22.30 11.34
C LEU A 215 -55.34 23.14 10.81
N TYR A 216 -55.60 24.19 10.00
CA TYR A 216 -54.55 25.14 9.59
C TYR A 216 -53.96 25.86 10.79
N GLN A 217 -54.78 26.16 11.78
CA GLN A 217 -54.30 26.81 13.03
C GLN A 217 -53.32 25.86 13.77
N MET A 218 -53.68 24.55 13.94
CA MET A 218 -52.84 23.57 14.62
C MET A 218 -51.54 23.32 13.83
N ARG A 219 -51.64 23.19 12.51
CA ARG A 219 -50.48 23.06 11.61
C ARG A 219 -49.51 24.24 11.74
N ALA A 220 -50.09 25.48 11.73
CA ALA A 220 -49.29 26.71 11.85
C ALA A 220 -48.65 26.83 13.24
N MET A 221 -49.37 26.54 14.31
CA MET A 221 -48.83 26.48 15.67
C MET A 221 -47.68 25.50 15.75
N ASP A 222 -47.82 24.30 15.20
CA ASP A 222 -46.76 23.26 15.20
C ASP A 222 -45.52 23.71 14.42
N LYS A 223 -45.68 24.37 13.27
CA LYS A 223 -44.58 24.94 12.50
C LYS A 223 -43.83 25.99 13.26
N VAL A 224 -44.51 26.96 13.86
CA VAL A 224 -43.87 28.00 14.68
C VAL A 224 -43.15 27.44 15.88
N LEU A 225 -43.78 26.54 16.63
CA LEU A 225 -43.16 25.89 17.81
C LEU A 225 -41.98 25.01 17.43
N SER A 226 -42.00 24.44 16.25
CA SER A 226 -40.88 23.61 15.76
C SER A 226 -39.69 24.42 15.25
N ALA A 227 -39.94 25.59 14.67
CA ALA A 227 -38.89 26.48 14.13
C ALA A 227 -38.09 27.20 15.22
N LYS A 228 -38.62 27.43 16.41
CA LYS A 228 -37.96 28.17 17.48
C LYS A 228 -36.99 27.35 18.34
N GLY A 229 -36.84 26.06 18.12
CA GLY A 229 -35.91 25.24 18.88
C GLY A 229 -36.06 25.26 20.42
N GLU A 230 -34.96 25.12 21.14
CA GLU A 230 -34.94 25.14 22.61
C GLU A 230 -34.81 26.56 23.21
N ASP A 231 -34.67 27.61 22.39
CA ASP A 231 -34.59 28.98 22.87
C ASP A 231 -35.97 29.47 23.39
N LYS A 232 -36.18 29.30 24.68
CA LYS A 232 -37.43 29.54 25.39
C LYS A 232 -37.68 31.02 25.66
N SER A 233 -36.99 31.97 25.01
CA SER A 233 -36.96 33.36 25.49
C SER A 233 -38.05 34.30 24.94
N ASP A 234 -38.92 33.84 24.03
CA ASP A 234 -39.92 34.73 23.48
C ASP A 234 -41.35 34.38 23.85
N ASN A 235 -42.08 35.37 24.35
CA ASN A 235 -43.52 35.38 24.66
C ASN A 235 -44.34 35.02 23.40
N LEU A 236 -44.42 33.73 23.05
CA LEU A 236 -45.39 33.25 22.09
C LEU A 236 -46.79 33.35 22.69
N ALA A 237 -47.77 33.80 21.91
CA ALA A 237 -49.17 33.89 22.29
C ALA A 237 -49.86 32.51 22.40
N PHE A 238 -49.08 31.39 22.23
CA PHE A 238 -49.56 30.02 22.23
C PHE A 238 -48.40 29.03 22.51
N ASN A 239 -48.76 27.86 22.99
CA ASN A 239 -47.85 26.76 23.31
C ASN A 239 -48.44 25.38 22.88
N GLU A 240 -47.74 24.31 23.21
CA GLU A 240 -48.16 22.94 22.93
C GLU A 240 -49.56 22.58 23.51
N ASN A 241 -49.91 23.16 24.67
CA ASN A 241 -51.23 22.93 25.28
C ASN A 241 -52.36 23.57 24.47
N ASP A 242 -52.07 24.62 23.70
CA ASP A 242 -53.07 25.20 22.78
C ASP A 242 -53.40 24.25 21.62
N ILE A 243 -52.38 23.59 21.07
CA ILE A 243 -52.59 22.55 20.05
C ILE A 243 -53.45 21.42 20.63
N ILE A 244 -53.15 20.93 21.84
CA ILE A 244 -53.86 19.90 22.53
C ILE A 244 -55.35 20.33 22.79
N THR A 245 -55.55 21.56 23.21
CA THR A 245 -56.87 22.07 23.51
C THR A 245 -57.75 22.19 22.26
N VAL A 246 -57.18 22.76 21.17
CA VAL A 246 -57.88 22.84 19.87
C VAL A 246 -58.13 21.44 19.34
N GLY A 247 -57.13 20.54 19.40
CA GLY A 247 -57.24 19.15 18.90
C GLY A 247 -58.30 18.34 19.64
N LYS A 248 -58.36 18.41 20.98
CA LYS A 248 -59.40 17.74 21.77
C LYS A 248 -60.82 18.22 21.42
N ARG A 249 -61.02 19.51 21.21
CA ARG A 249 -62.29 20.05 20.75
C ARG A 249 -62.58 19.54 19.34
N TRP A 250 -61.63 19.67 18.44
CA TRP A 250 -61.73 19.28 17.02
C TRP A 250 -62.14 17.82 16.85
N THR A 251 -61.45 16.89 17.51
CA THR A 251 -61.72 15.45 17.45
C THR A 251 -63.11 15.07 17.98
N LYS A 252 -63.64 15.87 18.89
CA LYS A 252 -64.97 15.71 19.45
C LYS A 252 -66.06 16.20 18.50
N GLU A 253 -65.85 17.32 17.84
CA GLU A 253 -66.80 17.99 16.94
C GLU A 253 -66.77 17.39 15.52
N PHE A 254 -65.60 16.94 15.06
CA PHE A 254 -65.36 16.43 13.69
C PHE A 254 -64.91 14.96 13.69
N ALA A 255 -65.54 14.13 14.46
CA ALA A 255 -65.12 12.74 14.65
C ALA A 255 -65.12 11.85 13.39
N SER A 256 -65.76 12.27 12.31
CA SER A 256 -65.78 11.58 11.03
C SER A 256 -64.98 12.28 9.92
N ASP A 257 -64.21 13.31 10.26
CA ASP A 257 -63.39 14.00 9.26
C ASP A 257 -62.18 13.14 8.88
N GLU A 258 -61.84 13.13 7.57
CA GLU A 258 -60.70 12.39 7.02
C GLU A 258 -59.32 12.81 7.62
N ASN A 259 -59.27 14.02 8.19
CA ASN A 259 -58.07 14.57 8.78
C ASN A 259 -57.84 14.18 10.26
N ILE A 260 -58.69 13.32 10.84
CA ILE A 260 -58.51 12.80 12.23
C ILE A 260 -57.10 12.29 12.47
N PRO A 261 -56.47 11.46 11.60
CA PRO A 261 -55.13 10.94 11.90
C PRO A 261 -54.10 12.05 12.01
N GLU A 262 -54.21 13.13 11.20
CA GLU A 262 -53.31 14.27 11.28
C GLU A 262 -53.48 15.05 12.58
N VAL A 263 -54.69 15.32 13.01
CA VAL A 263 -54.95 15.99 14.27
C VAL A 263 -54.43 15.18 15.45
N LEU A 264 -54.68 13.89 15.49
CA LEU A 264 -54.14 12.98 16.52
C LEU A 264 -52.59 12.96 16.50
N MET A 265 -51.98 13.01 15.33
CA MET A 265 -50.51 13.09 15.22
C MET A 265 -49.97 14.42 15.77
N LEU A 266 -50.59 15.57 15.45
CA LEU A 266 -50.24 16.88 15.99
C LEU A 266 -50.40 16.93 17.51
N MET A 267 -51.49 16.36 18.03
CA MET A 267 -51.68 16.24 19.48
C MET A 267 -50.63 15.34 20.12
N THR A 268 -50.32 14.20 19.50
CA THR A 268 -49.27 13.28 20.01
C THR A 268 -47.93 13.97 20.07
N LYS A 269 -47.56 14.75 19.04
CA LYS A 269 -46.34 15.54 19.01
C LYS A 269 -46.32 16.56 20.13
N ALA A 270 -47.41 17.25 20.36
CA ALA A 270 -47.56 18.22 21.46
C ALA A 270 -47.43 17.54 22.83
N TYR A 271 -48.03 16.36 23.04
CA TYR A 271 -47.87 15.59 24.27
C TYR A 271 -46.46 15.06 24.50
N ILE A 272 -45.75 14.66 23.44
CA ILE A 272 -44.32 14.29 23.51
C ILE A 272 -43.49 15.49 24.02
N LYS A 273 -43.72 16.68 23.46
CA LYS A 273 -42.98 17.89 23.84
C LYS A 273 -43.34 18.36 25.25
N SER A 274 -44.59 18.24 25.69
CA SER A 274 -45.03 18.58 27.03
C SER A 274 -44.62 17.53 28.09
N GLY A 275 -44.08 16.37 27.67
CA GLY A 275 -43.59 15.31 28.55
C GLY A 275 -44.69 14.40 29.14
N SER A 276 -45.95 14.47 28.68
CA SER A 276 -47.04 13.60 29.14
C SER A 276 -46.93 12.20 28.55
N LYS A 277 -46.34 11.25 29.28
CA LYS A 277 -46.15 9.87 28.83
C LYS A 277 -47.47 9.10 28.63
N SER A 278 -48.43 9.26 29.51
CA SER A 278 -49.70 8.54 29.47
C SER A 278 -50.55 8.94 28.29
N ASP A 279 -50.65 10.28 28.03
CA ASP A 279 -51.40 10.77 26.88
C ASP A 279 -50.74 10.44 25.58
N THR A 280 -49.42 10.53 25.51
CA THR A 280 -48.63 10.13 24.34
C THR A 280 -48.93 8.67 23.95
N ASN A 281 -48.84 7.74 24.92
CA ASN A 281 -49.12 6.34 24.67
C ASN A 281 -50.56 6.13 24.22
N TYR A 282 -51.53 6.78 24.89
CA TYR A 282 -52.93 6.66 24.55
C TYR A 282 -53.22 7.09 23.09
N PHE A 283 -52.68 8.21 22.65
CA PHE A 283 -52.93 8.69 21.28
C PHE A 283 -52.16 7.87 20.23
N ILE A 284 -51.00 7.34 20.56
CA ILE A 284 -50.27 6.39 19.70
C ILE A 284 -51.09 5.10 19.55
N ASP A 285 -51.64 4.56 20.63
CA ASP A 285 -52.46 3.35 20.58
C ASP A 285 -53.71 3.53 19.73
N ILE A 286 -54.40 4.71 19.85
CA ILE A 286 -55.53 5.05 18.96
C ILE A 286 -55.08 5.09 17.49
N LEU A 287 -54.01 5.82 17.20
CA LEU A 287 -53.50 5.93 15.83
C LEU A 287 -53.18 4.54 15.20
N ILE A 288 -52.55 3.66 15.96
CA ILE A 288 -52.22 2.32 15.52
C ILE A 288 -53.44 1.42 15.36
N SER A 289 -54.43 1.53 16.29
CA SER A 289 -55.59 0.67 16.27
C SER A 289 -56.65 1.10 15.25
N GLU A 290 -56.90 2.41 15.13
CA GLU A 290 -57.97 2.95 14.30
C GLU A 290 -57.49 3.41 12.89
N HIS A 291 -56.24 3.86 12.79
CA HIS A 291 -55.67 4.44 11.56
C HIS A 291 -54.31 3.82 11.18
N PRO A 292 -54.12 2.49 11.14
CA PRO A 292 -52.82 1.85 10.99
C PRO A 292 -52.08 2.22 9.68
N ASP A 293 -52.84 2.47 8.61
CA ASP A 293 -52.28 2.71 7.27
C ASP A 293 -52.08 4.21 6.94
N SER A 294 -52.50 5.09 7.87
CA SER A 294 -52.33 6.52 7.65
C SER A 294 -50.85 6.94 7.73
N LEU A 295 -50.42 7.80 6.77
CA LEU A 295 -49.11 8.39 6.79
C LEU A 295 -48.82 9.18 8.10
N PHE A 296 -49.86 9.78 8.69
CA PHE A 296 -49.77 10.52 9.93
C PHE A 296 -49.54 9.60 11.14
N THR A 297 -50.09 8.41 11.11
CA THR A 297 -49.83 7.35 12.10
C THR A 297 -48.36 6.94 12.04
N LYS A 298 -47.81 6.71 10.84
CA LYS A 298 -46.40 6.36 10.67
C LYS A 298 -45.48 7.49 11.17
N ARG A 299 -45.81 8.74 10.88
CA ARG A 299 -45.05 9.92 11.42
C ARG A 299 -45.15 10.01 12.94
N ALA A 300 -46.37 9.78 13.51
CA ALA A 300 -46.52 9.77 14.95
C ALA A 300 -45.66 8.70 15.63
N ILE A 301 -45.56 7.51 15.02
CA ILE A 301 -44.72 6.41 15.49
C ILE A 301 -43.24 6.82 15.44
N LEU A 302 -42.79 7.47 14.37
CA LEU A 302 -41.43 7.97 14.27
C LEU A 302 -41.10 8.98 15.37
N LEU A 303 -41.98 9.97 15.59
CA LEU A 303 -41.83 10.95 16.66
C LEU A 303 -41.78 10.32 18.05
N TYR A 304 -42.61 9.29 18.26
CA TYR A 304 -42.62 8.52 19.50
C TYR A 304 -41.34 7.72 19.67
N ALA A 305 -40.86 7.10 18.61
CA ALA A 305 -39.58 6.39 18.63
C ALA A 305 -38.40 7.33 18.93
N ASP A 306 -38.39 8.55 18.31
CA ASP A 306 -37.39 9.58 18.62
C ASP A 306 -37.39 9.91 20.15
N ASN A 307 -38.59 10.07 20.76
CA ASN A 307 -38.72 10.32 22.19
C ASN A 307 -38.23 9.15 23.05
N LEU A 308 -38.51 7.91 22.66
CA LEU A 308 -37.99 6.71 23.33
C LEU A 308 -36.46 6.63 23.24
N PHE A 309 -35.91 6.97 22.09
CA PHE A 309 -34.48 6.98 21.90
C PHE A 309 -33.79 7.97 22.83
N LEU A 310 -34.32 9.19 22.94
CA LEU A 310 -33.83 10.22 23.88
C LEU A 310 -33.93 9.74 25.34
N LYS A 311 -34.94 8.94 25.69
CA LYS A 311 -35.12 8.35 27.02
C LYS A 311 -34.29 7.08 27.24
N LYS A 312 -33.33 6.76 26.32
CA LYS A 312 -32.45 5.59 26.40
C LYS A 312 -33.16 4.23 26.19
N GLU A 313 -34.40 4.19 25.74
CA GLU A 313 -35.13 2.99 25.35
C GLU A 313 -34.81 2.63 23.87
N LYS A 314 -33.52 2.51 23.55
CA LYS A 314 -33.00 2.40 22.17
C LYS A 314 -33.57 1.21 21.40
N ASP A 315 -33.66 0.04 22.02
CA ASP A 315 -34.12 -1.19 21.35
C ASP A 315 -35.58 -1.07 20.91
N LYS A 316 -36.42 -0.43 21.73
CA LYS A 316 -37.82 -0.19 21.37
C LYS A 316 -37.95 0.83 20.23
N ALA A 317 -37.15 1.90 20.31
CA ALA A 317 -37.11 2.94 19.26
C ALA A 317 -36.70 2.31 17.93
N MET A 318 -35.63 1.52 17.91
CA MET A 318 -35.16 0.82 16.70
C MET A 318 -36.21 -0.10 16.08
N LYS A 319 -36.94 -0.88 16.91
CA LYS A 319 -38.05 -1.71 16.41
C LYS A 319 -39.13 -0.88 15.73
N LEU A 320 -39.51 0.24 16.35
CA LEU A 320 -40.53 1.12 15.78
C LEU A 320 -40.07 1.77 14.47
N TYR A 321 -38.82 2.20 14.36
CA TYR A 321 -38.29 2.71 13.09
C TYR A 321 -38.33 1.64 11.98
N LEU A 322 -37.91 0.40 12.30
CA LEU A 322 -37.97 -0.72 11.37
C LEU A 322 -39.42 -1.05 10.98
N ASP A 323 -40.34 -1.09 11.96
CA ASP A 323 -41.77 -1.34 11.67
C ASP A 323 -42.34 -0.27 10.73
N VAL A 324 -41.98 0.99 10.92
CA VAL A 324 -42.39 2.07 10.01
C VAL A 324 -41.76 1.89 8.64
N LEU A 325 -40.43 1.69 8.58
CA LEU A 325 -39.71 1.51 7.32
C LEU A 325 -40.37 0.41 6.46
N PHE A 326 -40.68 -0.72 7.08
CA PHE A 326 -41.16 -1.90 6.38
C PHE A 326 -42.68 -1.92 6.15
N SER A 327 -43.44 -1.08 6.85
CA SER A 327 -44.89 -0.95 6.68
C SER A 327 -45.29 0.37 6.01
N ALA A 328 -44.35 1.22 5.64
CA ALA A 328 -44.64 2.48 4.99
C ALA A 328 -45.22 2.24 3.58
N GLN A 329 -46.30 2.93 3.28
CA GLN A 329 -46.91 2.98 1.95
C GLN A 329 -46.57 4.27 1.21
N ASP A 330 -45.65 5.04 1.73
CA ASP A 330 -45.21 6.32 1.20
C ASP A 330 -43.68 6.39 1.26
N LEU A 331 -43.07 6.77 0.13
CA LEU A 331 -41.60 6.84 0.00
C LEU A 331 -40.97 7.87 0.94
N ASP A 332 -41.69 8.94 1.23
CA ASP A 332 -41.17 9.98 2.12
C ASP A 332 -41.10 9.47 3.56
N ILE A 333 -42.14 8.78 4.00
CA ILE A 333 -42.17 8.14 5.33
C ILE A 333 -41.08 7.09 5.47
N ALA A 334 -40.91 6.27 4.44
CA ALA A 334 -39.84 5.29 4.44
C ALA A 334 -38.45 5.94 4.46
N SER A 335 -38.26 7.01 3.68
CA SER A 335 -37.02 7.77 3.68
C SER A 335 -36.77 8.42 5.04
N GLU A 336 -37.80 8.98 5.68
CA GLU A 336 -37.76 9.57 7.01
C GLU A 336 -37.36 8.54 8.08
N ALA A 337 -37.89 7.32 8.01
CA ALA A 337 -37.53 6.22 8.88
C ALA A 337 -36.10 5.74 8.62
N ALA A 338 -35.70 5.61 7.35
CA ALA A 338 -34.36 5.18 6.98
C ALA A 338 -33.27 6.16 7.42
N ILE A 339 -33.51 7.47 7.32
CA ILE A 339 -32.57 8.50 7.80
C ILE A 339 -32.39 8.39 9.31
N ARG A 340 -33.50 8.24 10.09
CA ARG A 340 -33.42 8.05 11.54
C ARG A 340 -32.65 6.80 11.91
N LEU A 341 -32.91 5.68 11.22
CA LEU A 341 -32.17 4.44 11.41
C LEU A 341 -30.68 4.65 11.15
N SER A 342 -30.35 5.34 10.07
CA SER A 342 -28.96 5.66 9.77
C SER A 342 -28.30 6.49 10.89
N ASP A 343 -28.99 7.54 11.35
CA ASP A 343 -28.49 8.41 12.42
C ASP A 343 -28.20 7.61 13.70
N HIS A 344 -29.13 6.73 14.08
CA HIS A 344 -28.97 5.93 15.29
C HIS A 344 -27.92 4.83 15.15
N GLN A 345 -27.72 4.28 13.94
CA GLN A 345 -26.64 3.35 13.67
C GLN A 345 -25.28 4.05 13.70
N MET A 346 -25.19 5.30 13.24
CA MET A 346 -23.96 6.12 13.38
C MET A 346 -23.63 6.35 14.87
N ASP A 347 -24.62 6.70 15.70
CA ASP A 347 -24.43 6.87 17.15
C ASP A 347 -24.04 5.57 17.86
N ALA A 348 -24.46 4.44 17.33
CA ALA A 348 -24.08 3.11 17.81
C ALA A 348 -22.73 2.63 17.30
N GLY A 349 -22.05 3.39 16.42
CA GLY A 349 -20.79 3.00 15.80
C GLY A 349 -20.91 1.98 14.67
N LYS A 350 -22.13 1.68 14.21
CA LYS A 350 -22.42 0.71 13.15
C LYS A 350 -22.50 1.38 11.78
N MET A 351 -21.32 1.82 11.30
CA MET A 351 -21.22 2.66 10.09
C MET A 351 -21.69 1.93 8.82
N LYS A 352 -21.52 0.60 8.75
CA LYS A 352 -21.93 -0.17 7.57
C LYS A 352 -23.45 -0.15 7.39
N GLU A 353 -24.18 -0.43 8.46
CA GLU A 353 -25.63 -0.41 8.47
C GLU A 353 -26.17 1.02 8.23
N ALA A 354 -25.54 2.03 8.83
CA ALA A 354 -25.89 3.42 8.60
C ALA A 354 -25.78 3.79 7.12
N LYS A 355 -24.68 3.38 6.48
CA LYS A 355 -24.43 3.61 5.06
C LYS A 355 -25.49 2.94 4.18
N GLU A 356 -25.88 1.71 4.50
CA GLU A 356 -26.91 0.96 3.75
C GLU A 356 -28.25 1.69 3.71
N TYR A 357 -28.71 2.21 4.85
CA TYR A 357 -29.98 2.95 4.91
C TYR A 357 -29.95 4.23 4.05
N LEU A 358 -28.88 5.00 4.14
CA LEU A 358 -28.78 6.26 3.38
C LEU A 358 -28.59 6.03 1.89
N LEU A 359 -27.83 5.02 1.49
CA LEU A 359 -27.70 4.66 0.07
C LEU A 359 -29.07 4.29 -0.52
N LYS A 360 -29.90 3.59 0.24
CA LYS A 360 -31.27 3.28 -0.20
C LYS A 360 -32.07 4.57 -0.45
N VAL A 361 -32.00 5.54 0.48
CA VAL A 361 -32.69 6.83 0.30
C VAL A 361 -32.17 7.56 -0.94
N LEU A 362 -30.86 7.67 -1.09
CA LEU A 362 -30.22 8.35 -2.22
C LEU A 362 -30.58 7.72 -3.57
N ASN A 363 -30.70 6.39 -3.62
CA ASN A 363 -30.97 5.68 -4.87
C ASN A 363 -32.43 5.71 -5.27
N VAL A 364 -33.35 5.74 -4.29
CA VAL A 364 -34.82 5.58 -4.56
C VAL A 364 -35.58 6.89 -4.42
N ASN A 365 -35.24 7.71 -3.45
CA ASN A 365 -35.95 8.96 -3.14
C ASN A 365 -35.03 10.11 -2.74
N ALA A 366 -34.02 10.38 -3.55
CA ALA A 366 -33.08 11.47 -3.30
C ALA A 366 -33.80 12.84 -3.16
N GLN A 367 -34.93 13.03 -3.86
CA GLN A 367 -35.72 14.27 -3.79
C GLN A 367 -36.28 14.57 -2.39
N TYR A 368 -36.41 13.56 -1.52
CA TYR A 368 -36.75 13.76 -0.12
C TYR A 368 -35.77 14.66 0.60
N LEU A 369 -34.49 14.49 0.34
CA LEU A 369 -33.41 15.29 0.95
C LEU A 369 -33.45 16.77 0.51
N LEU A 370 -34.09 17.08 -0.60
CA LEU A 370 -34.26 18.47 -1.08
C LEU A 370 -35.43 19.22 -0.42
N LYS A 371 -36.35 18.51 0.27
CA LYS A 371 -37.48 19.13 0.97
C LYS A 371 -37.04 19.99 2.14
N ASP A 372 -35.95 19.62 2.77
CA ASP A 372 -35.28 20.39 3.83
C ASP A 372 -33.76 20.37 3.59
N LYS A 373 -33.30 21.35 2.80
CA LYS A 373 -31.90 21.49 2.43
C LYS A 373 -30.98 21.67 3.66
N GLU A 374 -31.48 22.41 4.66
CA GLU A 374 -30.69 22.66 5.89
C GLU A 374 -30.49 21.39 6.72
N ALA A 375 -31.56 20.62 6.91
CA ALA A 375 -31.48 19.32 7.60
C ALA A 375 -30.57 18.34 6.84
N SER A 376 -30.66 18.32 5.52
CA SER A 376 -29.82 17.45 4.67
C SER A 376 -28.35 17.86 4.69
N TYR A 377 -28.06 19.15 4.76
CA TYR A 377 -26.70 19.63 4.93
C TYR A 377 -26.14 19.27 6.32
N LYS A 378 -26.94 19.40 7.39
CA LYS A 378 -26.55 18.94 8.72
C LYS A 378 -26.28 17.43 8.75
N LEU A 379 -27.11 16.66 8.06
CA LEU A 379 -26.88 15.21 7.90
C LEU A 379 -25.56 14.94 7.17
N ALA A 380 -25.28 15.65 6.08
CA ALA A 380 -24.05 15.50 5.32
C ALA A 380 -22.81 15.82 6.19
N ARG A 381 -22.85 16.88 6.97
CA ARG A 381 -21.75 17.21 7.90
C ARG A 381 -21.56 16.13 8.97
N ARG A 382 -22.64 15.60 9.52
CA ARG A 382 -22.59 14.51 10.50
C ARG A 382 -21.98 13.22 9.91
N LEU A 383 -22.32 12.91 8.66
CA LEU A 383 -21.70 11.80 7.92
C LEU A 383 -20.19 12.00 7.74
N PHE A 384 -19.79 13.22 7.44
CA PHE A 384 -18.37 13.56 7.37
C PHE A 384 -17.65 13.34 8.71
N GLU A 385 -18.23 13.76 9.83
CA GLU A 385 -17.68 13.55 11.17
C GLU A 385 -17.50 12.05 11.49
N HIS A 386 -18.43 11.21 11.01
CA HIS A 386 -18.37 9.76 11.14
C HIS A 386 -17.55 9.06 10.03
N ARG A 387 -16.79 9.81 9.22
CA ARG A 387 -15.92 9.33 8.14
C ARG A 387 -16.65 8.63 6.98
N LEU A 388 -17.93 8.85 6.83
CA LEU A 388 -18.73 8.40 5.68
C LEU A 388 -18.67 9.45 4.56
N TYR A 389 -17.44 9.72 4.10
CA TYR A 389 -17.13 10.84 3.21
C TYR A 389 -17.85 10.76 1.87
N ASP A 390 -17.96 9.56 1.31
CA ASP A 390 -18.64 9.32 0.03
C ASP A 390 -20.13 9.66 0.07
N LEU A 391 -20.81 9.38 1.19
CA LEU A 391 -22.21 9.75 1.38
C LEU A 391 -22.39 11.24 1.63
N ALA A 392 -21.49 11.81 2.45
CA ALA A 392 -21.48 13.25 2.69
C ALA A 392 -21.34 14.03 1.36
N ALA A 393 -20.38 13.62 0.52
CA ALA A 393 -20.16 14.21 -0.80
C ALA A 393 -21.41 14.08 -1.69
N LYS A 394 -22.02 12.90 -1.78
CA LYS A 394 -23.22 12.67 -2.61
C LYS A 394 -24.41 13.50 -2.20
N ILE A 395 -24.65 13.68 -0.88
CA ILE A 395 -25.71 14.55 -0.40
C ILE A 395 -25.41 16.01 -0.75
N THR A 396 -24.16 16.44 -0.58
CA THR A 396 -23.77 17.81 -0.92
C THR A 396 -23.87 18.06 -2.42
N ASP A 397 -23.48 17.08 -3.25
CA ASP A 397 -23.67 17.15 -4.70
C ASP A 397 -25.14 17.31 -5.09
N LEU A 398 -26.01 16.51 -4.45
CA LEU A 398 -27.45 16.62 -4.66
C LEU A 398 -27.98 18.03 -4.32
N LEU A 399 -27.49 18.61 -3.23
CA LEU A 399 -27.82 19.98 -2.84
C LEU A 399 -27.31 21.01 -3.85
N LEU A 400 -26.07 20.86 -4.32
CA LEU A 400 -25.43 21.71 -5.31
C LEU A 400 -26.14 21.70 -6.67
N ASP A 401 -26.47 20.50 -7.16
CA ASP A 401 -27.12 20.33 -8.46
C ASP A 401 -28.52 20.95 -8.49
N ASN A 402 -29.12 21.15 -7.30
CA ASN A 402 -30.42 21.80 -7.11
C ASN A 402 -30.31 23.20 -6.46
N ALA A 403 -29.12 23.78 -6.38
CA ALA A 403 -28.88 25.12 -5.87
C ALA A 403 -28.74 26.11 -7.02
N SER A 404 -29.32 27.32 -6.86
CA SER A 404 -29.08 28.41 -7.81
C SER A 404 -27.66 28.95 -7.65
N LYS A 405 -27.11 29.55 -8.75
CA LYS A 405 -25.77 30.17 -8.69
C LYS A 405 -25.70 31.40 -7.73
N ARG A 406 -26.81 31.90 -7.29
CA ARG A 406 -26.93 33.06 -6.39
C ARG A 406 -27.25 32.68 -4.94
N GLU A 407 -27.30 31.40 -4.63
CA GLU A 407 -27.61 30.93 -3.29
C GLU A 407 -26.38 31.14 -2.37
N ASP A 408 -26.58 31.83 -1.25
CA ASP A 408 -25.48 32.27 -0.35
C ASP A 408 -24.55 31.16 0.10
N ASN A 409 -25.05 29.94 0.26
CA ASN A 409 -24.27 28.81 0.73
C ASN A 409 -23.58 28.02 -0.39
N ARG A 410 -23.78 28.35 -1.67
CA ARG A 410 -23.25 27.57 -2.80
C ARG A 410 -21.71 27.50 -2.80
N GLU A 411 -21.08 28.61 -2.47
CA GLU A 411 -19.62 28.68 -2.39
C GLU A 411 -19.06 27.66 -1.40
N LEU A 412 -19.61 27.64 -0.18
CA LEU A 412 -19.20 26.72 0.87
C LEU A 412 -19.49 25.25 0.48
N LEU A 413 -20.67 24.99 -0.10
CA LEU A 413 -21.04 23.65 -0.56
C LEU A 413 -20.10 23.10 -1.64
N LEU A 414 -19.65 23.95 -2.59
CA LEU A 414 -18.68 23.55 -3.61
C LEU A 414 -17.34 23.18 -3.01
N LYS A 415 -16.86 23.99 -2.07
CA LYS A 415 -15.61 23.71 -1.36
C LYS A 415 -15.72 22.43 -0.55
N GLU A 416 -16.77 22.27 0.27
CA GLU A 416 -16.95 21.07 1.11
C GLU A 416 -17.18 19.80 0.28
N SER A 417 -17.94 19.86 -0.82
CA SER A 417 -18.10 18.73 -1.73
C SER A 417 -16.76 18.29 -2.29
N GLY A 418 -15.93 19.22 -2.76
CA GLY A 418 -14.57 18.92 -3.22
C GLY A 418 -13.72 18.26 -2.14
N ASP A 419 -13.72 18.81 -0.93
CA ASP A 419 -12.97 18.28 0.21
C ASP A 419 -13.44 16.88 0.60
N TRP A 420 -14.75 16.63 0.58
CA TRP A 420 -15.33 15.34 0.98
C TRP A 420 -15.09 14.25 -0.06
N HIS A 421 -15.20 14.58 -1.35
CA HIS A 421 -14.75 13.67 -2.42
C HIS A 421 -13.26 13.34 -2.33
N ALA A 422 -12.44 14.34 -2.01
CA ALA A 422 -11.00 14.13 -1.82
C ALA A 422 -10.69 13.18 -0.64
N LYS A 423 -11.46 13.30 0.47
CA LYS A 423 -11.38 12.39 1.62
C LYS A 423 -11.94 11.00 1.33
N ALA A 424 -12.96 10.90 0.46
CA ALA A 424 -13.51 9.63 -0.03
C ALA A 424 -12.59 8.93 -1.06
N ASN A 425 -11.47 9.57 -1.44
CA ASN A 425 -10.58 9.13 -2.52
C ASN A 425 -11.24 9.10 -3.91
N GLU A 426 -12.27 9.88 -4.11
CA GLU A 426 -12.97 10.07 -5.39
C GLU A 426 -12.33 11.25 -6.15
N VAL A 427 -11.12 11.03 -6.64
CA VAL A 427 -10.17 12.06 -7.10
C VAL A 427 -10.74 12.91 -8.25
N GLU A 428 -11.40 12.30 -9.23
CA GLU A 428 -11.94 13.03 -10.38
C GLU A 428 -13.18 13.86 -10.01
N ALA A 429 -14.02 13.37 -9.10
CA ALA A 429 -15.15 14.13 -8.59
C ALA A 429 -14.68 15.36 -7.78
N ALA A 430 -13.71 15.16 -6.88
CA ALA A 430 -13.08 16.26 -6.14
C ALA A 430 -12.49 17.30 -7.09
N HIS A 431 -11.74 16.86 -8.10
CA HIS A 431 -11.16 17.74 -9.10
C HIS A 431 -12.23 18.56 -9.84
N ALA A 432 -13.34 17.93 -10.25
CA ALA A 432 -14.42 18.59 -10.93
C ALA A 432 -15.05 19.70 -10.07
N ARG A 433 -15.32 19.43 -8.78
CA ARG A 433 -15.89 20.41 -7.84
C ARG A 433 -14.95 21.58 -7.56
N TYR A 434 -13.65 21.32 -7.37
CA TYR A 434 -12.66 22.39 -7.20
C TYR A 434 -12.50 23.24 -8.45
N GLN A 435 -12.55 22.64 -9.65
CA GLN A 435 -12.54 23.39 -10.90
C GLN A 435 -13.81 24.24 -11.07
N GLU A 436 -14.98 23.69 -10.74
CA GLU A 436 -16.23 24.44 -10.74
C GLU A 436 -16.16 25.64 -9.78
N TYR A 437 -15.63 25.43 -8.57
CA TYR A 437 -15.40 26.50 -7.60
C TYR A 437 -14.50 27.61 -8.19
N LEU A 438 -13.34 27.23 -8.74
CA LEU A 438 -12.41 28.22 -9.31
C LEU A 438 -12.97 28.93 -10.54
N ASN A 439 -13.84 28.29 -11.33
CA ASN A 439 -14.52 28.95 -12.44
C ASN A 439 -15.54 29.97 -11.97
N ASP A 440 -16.31 29.67 -10.93
CA ASP A 440 -17.38 30.55 -10.44
C ASP A 440 -16.86 31.65 -9.46
N TYR A 441 -15.81 31.35 -8.67
CA TYR A 441 -15.40 32.20 -7.52
C TYR A 441 -13.92 32.61 -7.51
N LYS A 442 -13.14 32.40 -8.58
CA LYS A 442 -11.71 32.70 -8.63
C LYS A 442 -11.29 34.08 -8.15
N ASN A 443 -12.11 35.12 -8.43
CA ASN A 443 -11.77 36.50 -8.16
C ASN A 443 -12.52 37.11 -6.94
N SER A 444 -13.46 36.38 -6.37
CA SER A 444 -14.39 36.92 -5.35
C SER A 444 -14.70 35.96 -4.20
N GLY A 445 -14.22 34.73 -4.26
CA GLY A 445 -14.52 33.70 -3.26
C GLY A 445 -13.64 33.81 -2.01
N ASP A 446 -14.21 33.43 -0.88
CA ASP A 446 -13.54 33.45 0.43
C ASP A 446 -12.54 32.28 0.57
N TYR A 447 -12.74 31.17 -0.16
CA TYR A 447 -11.94 29.93 -0.03
C TYR A 447 -11.00 29.66 -1.24
N VAL A 448 -10.74 30.67 -2.08
CA VAL A 448 -9.94 30.50 -3.32
C VAL A 448 -8.57 29.93 -3.04
N GLN A 449 -7.90 30.38 -2.00
CA GLN A 449 -6.59 29.88 -1.63
C GLN A 449 -6.67 28.42 -1.19
N GLU A 450 -7.57 28.09 -0.26
CA GLU A 450 -7.74 26.72 0.25
C GLU A 450 -8.09 25.73 -0.86
N VAL A 451 -9.04 26.11 -1.74
CA VAL A 451 -9.44 25.26 -2.88
C VAL A 451 -8.29 25.09 -3.87
N THR A 452 -7.49 26.13 -4.11
CA THR A 452 -6.32 26.03 -4.98
C THR A 452 -5.27 25.10 -4.38
N GLU A 453 -5.01 25.20 -3.08
CA GLU A 453 -4.09 24.30 -2.36
C GLU A 453 -4.59 22.85 -2.37
N SER A 454 -5.88 22.64 -2.11
CA SER A 454 -6.52 21.31 -2.16
C SER A 454 -6.47 20.69 -3.56
N LEU A 455 -6.67 21.51 -4.61
CA LEU A 455 -6.57 21.07 -6.01
C LEU A 455 -5.14 20.67 -6.36
N ASP A 456 -4.16 21.46 -5.93
CA ASP A 456 -2.74 21.20 -6.14
C ASP A 456 -2.29 19.93 -5.36
N GLU A 457 -2.82 19.72 -4.14
CA GLU A 457 -2.59 18.51 -3.38
C GLU A 457 -3.24 17.27 -4.02
N LEU A 458 -4.44 17.44 -4.59
CA LEU A 458 -5.16 16.36 -5.27
C LEU A 458 -4.41 15.84 -6.50
N PHE A 459 -3.58 16.68 -7.12
CA PHE A 459 -2.76 16.29 -8.27
C PHE A 459 -1.88 15.08 -7.97
N PHE A 460 -1.36 14.95 -6.75
CA PHE A 460 -0.54 13.81 -6.36
C PHE A 460 -1.30 12.46 -6.33
N LYS A 461 -2.63 12.50 -6.33
CA LYS A 461 -3.49 11.32 -6.35
C LYS A 461 -4.02 10.99 -7.73
N ARG A 462 -3.85 11.90 -8.70
CA ARG A 462 -4.29 11.69 -10.08
C ARG A 462 -3.29 10.81 -10.84
N ASN A 463 -3.80 9.86 -11.59
CA ASN A 463 -3.00 9.01 -12.46
C ASN A 463 -2.64 9.75 -13.75
N GLU A 464 -1.66 10.65 -13.70
CA GLU A 464 -1.08 11.26 -14.89
C GLU A 464 0.07 10.37 -15.39
N ASN A 465 -0.03 9.90 -16.63
CA ASN A 465 0.97 9.02 -17.23
C ASN A 465 2.07 9.77 -17.99
N ASN A 466 1.86 11.05 -18.25
CA ASN A 466 2.82 11.86 -18.99
C ASN A 466 3.89 12.44 -18.05
N GLU A 467 5.05 11.80 -18.03
CA GLU A 467 6.16 12.16 -17.15
C GLU A 467 6.67 13.60 -17.33
N THR A 468 6.61 14.13 -18.56
CA THR A 468 6.99 15.52 -18.83
C THR A 468 5.99 16.51 -18.20
N LYS A 469 4.70 16.19 -18.26
CA LYS A 469 3.68 17.00 -17.60
C LYS A 469 3.82 16.94 -16.08
N LEU A 470 4.10 15.75 -15.54
CA LEU A 470 4.35 15.56 -14.11
C LEU A 470 5.53 16.41 -13.64
N ALA A 471 6.68 16.33 -14.32
CA ALA A 471 7.86 17.10 -13.97
C ALA A 471 7.59 18.60 -13.96
N ASN A 472 6.97 19.12 -15.04
CA ASN A 472 6.63 20.53 -15.16
C ASN A 472 5.63 21.00 -14.09
N TYR A 473 4.73 20.11 -13.65
CA TYR A 473 3.78 20.45 -12.61
C TYR A 473 4.44 20.47 -11.24
N TYR A 474 5.29 19.51 -10.94
CA TYR A 474 6.07 19.50 -9.70
C TYR A 474 6.97 20.74 -9.59
N ASP A 475 7.60 21.16 -10.68
CA ASP A 475 8.41 22.39 -10.70
C ASP A 475 7.55 23.63 -10.30
N LYS A 476 6.36 23.77 -10.86
CA LYS A 476 5.43 24.84 -10.51
C LYS A 476 5.00 24.79 -9.04
N LEU A 477 4.75 23.59 -8.49
CA LEU A 477 4.37 23.45 -7.09
C LEU A 477 5.53 23.78 -6.15
N ILE A 478 6.76 23.40 -6.51
CA ILE A 478 7.97 23.72 -5.74
C ILE A 478 8.22 25.25 -5.71
N GLU A 479 8.02 25.93 -6.84
CA GLU A 479 8.14 27.40 -6.91
C GLU A 479 7.04 28.11 -6.13
N LYS A 480 5.81 27.58 -6.19
CA LYS A 480 4.62 28.22 -5.60
C LYS A 480 4.53 28.04 -4.09
N TYR A 481 4.94 26.88 -3.57
CA TYR A 481 4.71 26.48 -2.19
C TYR A 481 5.99 26.20 -1.42
N ASN A 482 6.17 26.88 -0.30
CA ASN A 482 7.23 26.60 0.69
C ASN A 482 6.74 25.71 1.86
N ASN A 483 5.54 25.12 1.72
CA ASN A 483 4.88 24.27 2.72
C ASN A 483 4.93 22.78 2.35
N GLU A 484 4.08 21.96 2.98
CA GLU A 484 3.99 20.51 2.76
C GLU A 484 3.72 20.14 1.29
N ILE A 485 2.97 20.94 0.54
CA ILE A 485 2.68 20.69 -0.88
C ILE A 485 3.95 20.80 -1.71
N GLY A 486 4.74 21.87 -1.52
CA GLY A 486 6.02 22.04 -2.19
C GLY A 486 7.04 20.97 -1.83
N GLN A 487 7.10 20.58 -0.55
CA GLN A 487 7.96 19.48 -0.08
C GLN A 487 7.56 18.14 -0.71
N LYS A 488 6.26 17.85 -0.81
CA LYS A 488 5.77 16.66 -1.46
C LYS A 488 6.05 16.66 -2.96
N ALA A 489 5.89 17.81 -3.62
CA ALA A 489 6.21 17.95 -5.03
C ALA A 489 7.71 17.70 -5.29
N LEU A 490 8.59 18.22 -4.44
CA LEU A 490 10.02 17.96 -4.51
C LEU A 490 10.35 16.47 -4.34
N PHE A 491 9.72 15.83 -3.38
CA PHE A 491 9.89 14.40 -3.13
C PHE A 491 9.42 13.53 -4.32
N GLU A 492 8.21 13.81 -4.84
CA GLU A 492 7.67 13.08 -6.01
C GLU A 492 8.46 13.39 -7.29
N LYS A 493 9.00 14.60 -7.45
CA LYS A 493 9.94 14.94 -8.53
C LYS A 493 11.21 14.10 -8.43
N ALA A 494 11.79 13.97 -7.23
CA ALA A 494 12.97 13.14 -7.03
C ALA A 494 12.70 11.66 -7.36
N LYS A 495 11.54 11.12 -6.96
CA LYS A 495 11.10 9.77 -7.36
C LYS A 495 10.94 9.62 -8.87
N LEU A 496 10.36 10.61 -9.54
CA LEU A 496 10.22 10.61 -11.00
C LEU A 496 11.58 10.61 -11.68
N LEU A 497 12.51 11.46 -11.24
CA LEU A 497 13.88 11.51 -11.75
C LEU A 497 14.62 10.19 -11.54
N LEU A 498 14.45 9.57 -10.36
CA LEU A 498 15.00 8.25 -10.07
C LEU A 498 14.48 7.19 -11.06
N LYS A 499 13.17 7.18 -11.30
CA LYS A 499 12.53 6.28 -12.28
C LYS A 499 13.03 6.51 -13.70
N GLN A 500 13.34 7.76 -14.06
CA GLN A 500 13.88 8.14 -15.37
C GLN A 500 15.39 7.89 -15.49
N GLU A 501 16.02 7.29 -14.50
CA GLU A 501 17.48 7.06 -14.43
C GLU A 501 18.32 8.36 -14.51
N ARG A 502 17.72 9.49 -14.12
CA ARG A 502 18.37 10.81 -14.03
C ARG A 502 19.00 11.03 -12.66
N PHE A 503 19.86 10.13 -12.27
CA PHE A 503 20.39 10.03 -10.91
C PHE A 503 21.15 11.28 -10.46
N GLU A 504 21.94 11.89 -11.33
CA GLU A 504 22.70 13.12 -11.02
C GLU A 504 21.77 14.27 -10.63
N GLU A 505 20.59 14.34 -11.24
CA GLU A 505 19.64 15.40 -10.93
C GLU A 505 18.97 15.16 -9.57
N VAL A 506 18.75 13.90 -9.18
CA VAL A 506 18.30 13.58 -7.82
C VAL A 506 19.35 14.02 -6.80
N LEU A 507 20.62 13.74 -7.05
CA LEU A 507 21.71 14.14 -6.15
C LEU A 507 21.86 15.67 -6.05
N ASN A 508 21.58 16.40 -7.12
CA ASN A 508 21.56 17.87 -7.10
C ASN A 508 20.46 18.44 -6.22
N LEU A 509 19.36 17.69 -6.00
CA LEU A 509 18.26 18.08 -5.11
C LEU A 509 18.51 17.68 -3.65
N GLN A 510 19.63 17.07 -3.31
CA GLN A 510 19.89 16.57 -1.95
C GLN A 510 19.65 17.61 -0.85
N LYS A 511 20.19 18.83 -1.01
CA LYS A 511 20.09 19.90 0.00
C LYS A 511 18.64 20.34 0.26
N GLU A 512 17.82 20.32 -0.77
CA GLU A 512 16.41 20.62 -0.66
C GLU A 512 15.65 19.44 -0.03
N LEU A 513 15.99 18.21 -0.41
CA LEU A 513 15.40 16.97 0.14
C LEU A 513 15.70 16.79 1.63
N GLU A 514 16.86 17.20 2.12
CA GLU A 514 17.23 17.19 3.56
C GLU A 514 16.29 18.03 4.43
N ARG A 515 15.55 18.98 3.83
CA ARG A 515 14.55 19.82 4.52
C ARG A 515 13.15 19.21 4.52
N VAL A 516 12.95 18.12 3.78
CA VAL A 516 11.67 17.42 3.69
C VAL A 516 11.53 16.50 4.90
N PRO A 517 10.41 16.60 5.67
CA PRO A 517 10.23 15.76 6.86
C PRO A 517 10.08 14.27 6.53
N ASP A 518 10.48 13.39 7.45
CA ASP A 518 10.34 11.93 7.36
C ASP A 518 8.87 11.45 7.50
N ARG A 519 7.96 12.04 6.72
CA ARG A 519 6.51 11.71 6.76
C ARG A 519 6.08 10.82 5.61
N PHE A 520 6.96 10.61 4.64
CA PHE A 520 6.66 9.84 3.45
C PHE A 520 6.97 8.35 3.67
N GLU A 521 6.40 7.49 2.85
CA GLU A 521 6.63 6.03 2.91
C GLU A 521 8.11 5.64 2.79
N ILE A 522 8.87 6.43 2.04
CA ILE A 522 10.32 6.30 1.86
C ILE A 522 10.93 7.60 2.39
N LYS A 523 12.01 7.49 3.16
CA LYS A 523 12.72 8.67 3.64
C LYS A 523 13.44 9.39 2.49
N PRO A 524 13.47 10.73 2.47
CA PRO A 524 14.20 11.48 1.45
C PRO A 524 15.67 11.06 1.32
N GLU A 525 16.33 10.73 2.43
CA GLU A 525 17.69 10.22 2.46
C GLU A 525 17.85 8.88 1.71
N GLU A 526 16.83 8.02 1.77
CA GLU A 526 16.84 6.74 1.06
C GLU A 526 16.77 6.94 -0.46
N LEU A 527 16.00 7.93 -0.94
CA LEU A 527 15.98 8.28 -2.36
C LEU A 527 17.34 8.77 -2.87
N VAL A 528 18.00 9.60 -2.08
CA VAL A 528 19.36 10.08 -2.40
C VAL A 528 20.35 8.92 -2.40
N TYR A 529 20.25 8.04 -1.41
CA TYR A 529 21.09 6.85 -1.32
C TYR A 529 20.89 5.92 -2.52
N GLU A 530 19.64 5.63 -2.90
CA GLU A 530 19.33 4.78 -4.06
C GLU A 530 19.79 5.41 -5.38
N ALA A 531 19.62 6.72 -5.55
CA ALA A 531 20.13 7.44 -6.71
C ALA A 531 21.66 7.38 -6.78
N ALA A 532 22.34 7.61 -5.66
CA ALA A 532 23.79 7.53 -5.59
C ALA A 532 24.30 6.11 -5.88
N LYS A 533 23.61 5.09 -5.34
CA LYS A 533 23.93 3.68 -5.59
C LYS A 533 23.74 3.32 -7.05
N ALA A 534 22.59 3.67 -7.64
CA ALA A 534 22.30 3.42 -9.04
C ALA A 534 23.30 4.12 -9.97
N LEU A 535 23.63 5.37 -9.67
CA LEU A 535 24.67 6.10 -10.42
C LEU A 535 26.04 5.44 -10.28
N ALA A 536 26.42 5.03 -9.08
CA ALA A 536 27.69 4.34 -8.85
C ALA A 536 27.79 3.04 -9.65
N LEU A 537 26.69 2.25 -9.71
CA LEU A 537 26.63 1.04 -10.50
C LEU A 537 26.69 1.34 -12.01
N GLN A 538 26.01 2.38 -12.47
CA GLN A 538 26.07 2.82 -13.88
C GLN A 538 27.50 3.26 -14.26
N GLN A 539 28.17 4.05 -13.41
CA GLN A 539 29.53 4.50 -13.64
C GLN A 539 30.54 3.36 -13.52
N LEU A 540 30.27 2.37 -12.67
CA LEU A 540 31.09 1.16 -12.55
C LEU A 540 31.06 0.32 -13.85
N GLN A 541 29.91 0.28 -14.51
CA GLN A 541 29.81 -0.38 -15.84
C GLN A 541 30.62 0.34 -16.91
N LYS A 542 30.77 1.67 -16.77
CA LYS A 542 31.57 2.51 -17.69
C LYS A 542 33.06 2.58 -17.30
N ASP A 543 33.49 1.85 -16.28
CA ASP A 543 34.85 1.87 -15.71
C ASP A 543 35.33 3.26 -15.18
N GLU A 544 34.38 4.14 -14.83
CA GLU A 544 34.68 5.48 -14.27
C GLU A 544 34.99 5.41 -12.77
N CYS A 545 36.11 4.76 -12.44
CA CYS A 545 36.47 4.38 -11.07
C CYS A 545 36.59 5.56 -10.09
N HIS A 546 37.08 6.75 -10.52
CA HIS A 546 37.14 7.91 -9.65
C HIS A 546 35.77 8.38 -9.19
N THR A 547 34.82 8.43 -10.09
CA THR A 547 33.43 8.80 -9.78
C THR A 547 32.77 7.78 -8.88
N VAL A 548 32.96 6.48 -9.17
CA VAL A 548 32.43 5.38 -8.35
C VAL A 548 32.93 5.47 -6.90
N VAL A 549 34.25 5.60 -6.71
CA VAL A 549 34.85 5.66 -5.38
C VAL A 549 34.37 6.91 -4.62
N ASN A 550 34.30 8.05 -5.31
CA ASN A 550 33.79 9.29 -4.70
C ASN A 550 32.34 9.15 -4.24
N LEU A 551 31.46 8.55 -5.06
CA LEU A 551 30.07 8.29 -4.68
C LEU A 551 29.97 7.35 -3.49
N ILE A 552 30.74 6.25 -3.48
CA ILE A 552 30.77 5.29 -2.37
C ILE A 552 31.18 5.98 -1.06
N GLU A 553 32.20 6.82 -1.09
CA GLU A 553 32.72 7.49 0.11
C GLU A 553 31.77 8.61 0.58
N THR A 554 31.22 9.39 -0.35
CA THR A 554 30.33 10.52 -0.03
C THR A 554 29.03 10.03 0.59
N TYR A 555 28.40 9.02 -0.03
CA TYR A 555 27.11 8.53 0.38
C TYR A 555 27.18 7.26 1.25
N LYS A 556 28.38 6.80 1.60
CA LYS A 556 28.62 5.57 2.39
C LYS A 556 27.88 4.36 1.82
N LEU A 557 27.94 4.23 0.49
CA LEU A 557 27.20 3.19 -0.22
C LEU A 557 27.71 1.80 0.15
N GLN A 558 26.77 0.88 0.32
CA GLN A 558 27.06 -0.54 0.47
C GLN A 558 26.62 -1.24 -0.81
N ILE A 559 27.59 -1.64 -1.61
CA ILE A 559 27.38 -2.44 -2.82
C ILE A 559 27.80 -3.86 -2.46
N THR A 560 26.82 -4.72 -2.29
CA THR A 560 27.00 -6.11 -1.82
C THR A 560 26.63 -7.15 -2.88
N GLU A 561 26.31 -6.70 -4.08
CA GLU A 561 25.94 -7.56 -5.19
C GLU A 561 27.17 -8.25 -5.75
N PRO A 562 27.26 -9.60 -5.74
CA PRO A 562 28.46 -10.34 -6.08
C PRO A 562 29.00 -10.06 -7.49
N GLU A 563 28.12 -9.70 -8.41
CA GLU A 563 28.46 -9.40 -9.79
C GLU A 563 29.33 -8.12 -9.97
N TYR A 564 29.31 -7.23 -8.99
CA TYR A 564 30.06 -5.97 -9.02
C TYR A 564 31.34 -5.99 -8.18
N GLU A 565 31.53 -6.97 -7.31
CA GLU A 565 32.63 -7.02 -6.35
C GLU A 565 34.02 -7.01 -7.02
N GLU A 566 34.15 -7.76 -8.11
CA GLU A 566 35.40 -7.77 -8.86
C GLU A 566 35.73 -6.41 -9.49
N LYS A 567 34.74 -5.78 -10.11
CA LYS A 567 34.90 -4.47 -10.70
C LYS A 567 35.18 -3.39 -9.64
N LEU A 568 34.50 -3.49 -8.51
CA LEU A 568 34.76 -2.61 -7.35
C LEU A 568 36.18 -2.79 -6.84
N PHE A 569 36.64 -4.02 -6.65
CA PHE A 569 38.01 -4.30 -6.28
C PHE A 569 39.01 -3.64 -7.24
N GLN A 570 38.78 -3.83 -8.53
CA GLN A 570 39.65 -3.23 -9.57
C GLN A 570 39.60 -1.69 -9.52
N CYS A 571 38.44 -1.10 -9.34
CA CYS A 571 38.30 0.35 -9.21
C CYS A 571 39.02 0.88 -7.97
N PHE A 572 38.84 0.25 -6.82
CA PHE A 572 39.59 0.64 -5.60
C PHE A 572 41.09 0.52 -5.80
N MET A 573 41.55 -0.53 -6.47
CA MET A 573 42.97 -0.70 -6.80
C MET A 573 43.51 0.41 -7.73
N ARG A 574 42.74 0.79 -8.78
CA ARG A 574 43.10 1.85 -9.73
C ARG A 574 43.17 3.23 -9.07
N VAL A 575 42.29 3.52 -8.14
CA VAL A 575 42.22 4.80 -7.42
C VAL A 575 43.13 4.80 -6.15
N SER A 576 43.89 3.73 -5.98
CA SER A 576 44.81 3.58 -4.84
C SER A 576 44.13 3.51 -3.47
N ARG A 577 42.87 3.09 -3.43
CA ARG A 577 42.14 2.82 -2.18
C ARG A 577 42.29 1.34 -1.80
N PHE A 578 43.54 0.95 -1.59
CA PHE A 578 43.90 -0.45 -1.36
C PHE A 578 43.29 -1.02 -0.09
N ASP A 579 42.99 -0.19 0.89
CA ASP A 579 42.26 -0.54 2.12
C ASP A 579 40.85 -1.06 1.81
N ARG A 580 40.13 -0.36 0.96
CA ARG A 580 38.79 -0.76 0.50
C ARG A 580 38.82 -1.98 -0.40
N ALA A 581 39.75 -2.05 -1.32
CA ALA A 581 39.95 -3.24 -2.12
C ALA A 581 40.19 -4.49 -1.24
N ARG A 582 41.01 -4.35 -0.19
CA ARG A 582 41.30 -5.39 0.77
C ARG A 582 40.05 -5.84 1.55
N GLU A 583 39.15 -4.92 1.93
CA GLU A 583 37.89 -5.27 2.60
C GLU A 583 37.09 -6.27 1.79
N ILE A 584 37.02 -6.08 0.46
CA ILE A 584 36.32 -7.01 -0.44
C ILE A 584 37.01 -8.38 -0.47
N SER A 585 38.34 -8.40 -0.75
CA SER A 585 39.06 -9.67 -0.84
C SER A 585 39.05 -10.44 0.48
N THR A 586 39.23 -9.76 1.63
CA THR A 586 39.22 -10.38 2.95
C THR A 586 37.84 -11.03 3.28
N ALA A 587 36.73 -10.45 2.83
CA ALA A 587 35.39 -10.99 3.06
C ALA A 587 35.27 -12.42 2.48
N HIS A 588 35.85 -12.65 1.32
CA HIS A 588 35.79 -13.93 0.60
C HIS A 588 36.81 -15.00 1.02
N LEU A 589 37.76 -14.66 1.87
CA LEU A 589 38.73 -15.65 2.37
C LEU A 589 38.10 -16.76 3.21
N LYS A 590 36.86 -16.57 3.68
CA LYS A 590 36.11 -17.55 4.46
C LYS A 590 35.03 -18.29 3.65
N ASP A 591 34.97 -18.04 2.35
CA ASP A 591 33.98 -18.69 1.49
C ASP A 591 34.12 -20.22 1.51
N SER A 592 33.00 -20.89 1.37
CA SER A 592 32.95 -22.35 1.37
C SER A 592 33.55 -22.98 0.11
N THR A 593 33.54 -22.23 -1.00
CA THR A 593 34.06 -22.68 -2.29
C THR A 593 35.55 -22.41 -2.42
N LEU A 594 36.34 -23.47 -2.68
CA LEU A 594 37.79 -23.36 -2.80
C LEU A 594 38.20 -22.43 -3.96
N SER A 595 37.47 -22.45 -5.08
CA SER A 595 37.76 -21.62 -6.25
C SER A 595 37.62 -20.14 -5.92
N ASN A 596 36.56 -19.76 -5.20
CA ASN A 596 36.34 -18.39 -4.82
C ASN A 596 37.40 -17.88 -3.82
N ARG A 597 37.68 -18.72 -2.79
CA ARG A 597 38.79 -18.44 -1.85
C ARG A 597 40.13 -18.27 -2.56
N TYR A 598 40.41 -19.14 -3.54
CA TYR A 598 41.64 -19.07 -4.30
C TYR A 598 41.76 -17.79 -5.10
N TYR A 599 40.66 -17.42 -5.82
CA TYR A 599 40.59 -16.19 -6.59
C TYR A 599 40.83 -14.96 -5.71
N TRP A 600 40.09 -14.83 -4.61
CA TRP A 600 40.18 -13.69 -3.72
C TRP A 600 41.44 -13.65 -2.87
N ALA A 601 42.03 -14.81 -2.56
CA ALA A 601 43.37 -14.83 -1.91
C ALA A 601 44.48 -14.25 -2.81
N GLN A 602 44.37 -14.45 -4.12
CA GLN A 602 45.28 -13.78 -5.05
C GLN A 602 45.05 -12.26 -5.09
N LYS A 603 43.81 -11.82 -5.04
CA LYS A 603 43.45 -10.39 -4.97
C LYS A 603 43.89 -9.77 -3.64
N GLU A 604 43.79 -10.48 -2.54
CA GLU A 604 44.28 -10.04 -1.23
C GLU A 604 45.81 -9.79 -1.25
N VAL A 605 46.55 -10.71 -1.87
CA VAL A 605 48.03 -10.52 -2.03
C VAL A 605 48.33 -9.24 -2.84
N GLN A 606 47.61 -9.00 -3.94
CA GLN A 606 47.77 -7.80 -4.76
C GLN A 606 47.50 -6.52 -3.95
N ALA A 607 46.41 -6.48 -3.17
CA ALA A 607 46.05 -5.35 -2.34
C ALA A 607 47.12 -5.12 -1.25
N LEU A 608 47.53 -6.15 -0.53
CA LEU A 608 48.57 -6.10 0.51
C LEU A 608 49.90 -5.62 -0.04
N PHE A 609 50.29 -6.10 -1.21
CA PHE A 609 51.52 -5.66 -1.86
C PHE A 609 51.47 -4.15 -2.17
N LYS A 610 50.40 -3.64 -2.74
CA LYS A 610 50.22 -2.21 -3.05
C LYS A 610 50.16 -1.36 -1.78
N MET A 611 49.64 -1.90 -0.67
CA MET A 611 49.70 -1.25 0.67
C MET A 611 51.10 -1.23 1.31
N GLY A 612 52.07 -1.94 0.73
CA GLY A 612 53.37 -2.12 1.33
C GLY A 612 53.44 -3.12 2.49
N LYS A 613 52.37 -3.89 2.71
CA LYS A 613 52.28 -4.91 3.79
C LYS A 613 52.87 -6.23 3.35
N TYR A 614 54.14 -6.23 3.02
CA TYR A 614 54.85 -7.35 2.43
C TYR A 614 54.84 -8.63 3.27
N PRO A 615 55.04 -8.58 4.62
CA PRO A 615 54.95 -9.77 5.45
C PRO A 615 53.58 -10.40 5.46
N GLU A 616 52.49 -9.58 5.46
CA GLU A 616 51.12 -10.06 5.41
C GLU A 616 50.83 -10.72 4.06
N ALA A 617 51.27 -10.14 2.95
CA ALA A 617 51.15 -10.71 1.62
C ALA A 617 51.84 -12.10 1.51
N LEU A 618 53.03 -12.24 2.09
CA LEU A 618 53.76 -13.50 2.08
C LEU A 618 53.12 -14.58 2.94
N ALA A 619 52.33 -14.21 3.94
CA ALA A 619 51.59 -15.21 4.74
C ALA A 619 50.62 -16.04 3.88
N PHE A 620 50.12 -15.54 2.75
CA PHE A 620 49.27 -16.25 1.83
C PHE A 620 49.95 -17.25 0.91
N LYS A 621 51.30 -17.23 0.87
CA LYS A 621 52.08 -18.08 -0.06
C LYS A 621 51.78 -19.57 0.06
N GLU A 622 51.74 -20.11 1.27
CA GLU A 622 51.52 -21.54 1.48
C GLU A 622 50.04 -21.91 1.29
N ASP A 623 49.12 -21.04 1.68
CA ASP A 623 47.69 -21.22 1.43
C ASP A 623 47.36 -21.22 -0.08
N LEU A 624 47.92 -20.27 -0.84
CA LEU A 624 47.76 -20.23 -2.30
C LEU A 624 48.36 -21.49 -2.96
N LYS A 625 49.49 -21.97 -2.50
CA LYS A 625 50.09 -23.19 -3.00
C LYS A 625 49.19 -24.42 -2.74
N THR A 626 48.61 -24.51 -1.54
CA THR A 626 47.70 -25.58 -1.16
C THR A 626 46.42 -25.56 -1.98
N LEU A 627 45.81 -24.35 -2.14
CA LEU A 627 44.58 -24.15 -2.95
C LEU A 627 44.84 -24.44 -4.42
N SER A 628 45.96 -23.93 -4.98
CA SER A 628 46.42 -24.19 -6.35
C SER A 628 46.54 -25.68 -6.63
N PHE A 629 47.18 -26.42 -5.74
CA PHE A 629 47.32 -27.87 -5.84
C PHE A 629 45.98 -28.61 -5.80
N SER A 630 45.08 -28.15 -4.87
CA SER A 630 43.76 -28.76 -4.71
C SER A 630 42.86 -28.56 -5.90
N LEU A 631 42.96 -27.39 -6.53
CA LEU A 631 42.15 -26.97 -7.68
C LEU A 631 42.77 -27.39 -9.03
N ARG A 632 44.05 -27.86 -9.03
CA ARG A 632 44.84 -28.07 -10.24
C ARG A 632 44.98 -26.82 -11.12
N GLU A 633 45.03 -25.65 -10.50
CA GLU A 633 45.20 -24.38 -11.16
C GLU A 633 46.56 -23.79 -10.84
N THR A 634 47.14 -23.00 -11.74
CA THR A 634 48.40 -22.31 -11.52
C THR A 634 48.15 -20.94 -10.88
N ILE A 635 48.96 -20.54 -9.89
CA ILE A 635 48.86 -19.23 -9.29
C ILE A 635 49.16 -18.18 -10.37
N GLY A 636 48.31 -17.17 -10.51
CA GLY A 636 48.42 -16.12 -11.52
C GLY A 636 49.79 -15.42 -11.46
N LEU A 637 50.36 -15.13 -12.63
CA LEU A 637 51.70 -14.52 -12.77
C LEU A 637 51.83 -13.23 -11.95
N GLU A 638 50.81 -12.37 -11.98
CA GLU A 638 50.80 -11.10 -11.21
C GLU A 638 50.94 -11.37 -9.71
N THR A 639 50.20 -12.33 -9.18
CA THR A 639 50.24 -12.65 -7.74
C THR A 639 51.63 -13.20 -7.34
N ILE A 640 52.21 -14.09 -8.17
CA ILE A 640 53.54 -14.59 -7.89
C ILE A 640 54.58 -13.46 -7.98
N ARG A 641 54.43 -12.52 -8.90
CA ARG A 641 55.29 -11.33 -8.99
C ARG A 641 55.16 -10.47 -7.76
N ASP A 642 53.96 -10.22 -7.25
CA ASP A 642 53.77 -9.43 -6.03
C ASP A 642 54.37 -10.13 -4.81
N LEU A 643 54.25 -11.45 -4.70
CA LEU A 643 54.96 -12.23 -3.67
C LEU A 643 56.49 -12.13 -3.83
N PHE A 644 56.98 -12.25 -5.07
CA PHE A 644 58.39 -12.11 -5.37
C PHE A 644 58.92 -10.74 -4.96
N PHE A 645 58.28 -9.66 -5.43
CA PHE A 645 58.72 -8.31 -5.09
C PHE A 645 58.53 -8.00 -3.61
N SER A 646 57.59 -8.65 -2.91
CA SER A 646 57.50 -8.56 -1.44
C SER A 646 58.77 -9.09 -0.78
N LEU A 647 59.29 -10.26 -1.25
CA LEU A 647 60.56 -10.81 -0.77
C LEU A 647 61.75 -9.89 -1.10
N VAL A 648 61.79 -9.28 -2.28
CA VAL A 648 62.76 -8.28 -2.68
C VAL A 648 62.75 -7.08 -1.71
N LYS A 649 61.59 -6.54 -1.40
CA LYS A 649 61.45 -5.43 -0.45
C LYS A 649 61.92 -5.78 0.96
N LEU A 650 61.72 -7.03 1.37
CA LEU A 650 62.17 -7.57 2.64
C LEU A 650 63.63 -8.06 2.61
N LYS A 651 64.34 -7.92 1.49
CA LYS A 651 65.72 -8.37 1.26
C LYS A 651 65.94 -9.86 1.53
N ASN A 652 64.90 -10.69 1.30
CA ASN A 652 64.99 -12.14 1.44
C ASN A 652 65.42 -12.78 0.12
N LEU A 653 66.71 -12.88 -0.11
CA LEU A 653 67.32 -13.43 -1.33
C LEU A 653 66.92 -14.89 -1.57
N GLU A 654 66.97 -15.72 -0.51
CA GLU A 654 66.70 -17.15 -0.64
C GLU A 654 65.27 -17.43 -1.04
N GLY A 655 64.33 -16.75 -0.38
CA GLY A 655 62.89 -16.83 -0.75
C GLY A 655 62.61 -16.28 -2.15
N ALA A 656 63.23 -15.14 -2.52
CA ALA A 656 63.08 -14.56 -3.84
C ALA A 656 63.62 -15.47 -4.95
N ALA A 657 64.79 -16.06 -4.75
CA ALA A 657 65.39 -17.00 -5.72
C ALA A 657 64.51 -18.26 -5.89
N SER A 658 63.96 -18.79 -4.80
CA SER A 658 63.02 -19.94 -4.85
C SER A 658 61.75 -19.62 -5.65
N LEU A 659 61.17 -18.40 -5.50
CA LEU A 659 60.01 -18.00 -6.30
C LEU A 659 60.35 -17.72 -7.76
N ALA A 660 61.52 -17.12 -8.01
CA ALA A 660 62.02 -16.89 -9.37
C ALA A 660 62.22 -18.20 -10.17
N GLU A 661 62.69 -19.26 -9.52
CA GLU A 661 62.79 -20.57 -10.16
C GLU A 661 61.42 -21.13 -10.45
N GLY A 662 60.44 -21.01 -9.53
CA GLY A 662 59.03 -21.35 -9.77
C GLY A 662 58.44 -20.62 -10.99
N ILE A 663 58.69 -19.31 -11.09
CA ILE A 663 58.22 -18.48 -12.22
C ILE A 663 58.87 -18.95 -13.52
N LYS A 664 60.17 -19.26 -13.52
CA LYS A 664 60.90 -19.78 -14.69
C LYS A 664 60.26 -21.07 -15.23
N ILE A 665 59.79 -21.97 -14.32
CA ILE A 665 59.16 -23.24 -14.66
C ILE A 665 57.70 -23.03 -15.14
N LEU A 666 56.93 -22.22 -14.41
CA LEU A 666 55.49 -22.05 -14.66
C LEU A 666 55.21 -21.12 -15.83
N TYR A 667 56.03 -20.10 -16.02
CA TYR A 667 55.84 -18.98 -16.96
C TYR A 667 57.13 -18.72 -17.80
N PRO A 668 57.67 -19.69 -18.51
CA PRO A 668 58.99 -19.59 -19.13
C PRO A 668 59.09 -18.61 -20.30
N ASN A 669 57.97 -18.18 -20.84
CA ASN A 669 57.89 -17.35 -22.04
C ASN A 669 57.42 -15.90 -21.81
N GLU A 670 57.40 -15.45 -20.57
CA GLU A 670 56.91 -14.12 -20.21
C GLU A 670 58.06 -13.08 -20.21
N ALA A 671 57.98 -12.06 -21.05
CA ALA A 671 58.97 -11.00 -21.16
C ALA A 671 59.24 -10.30 -19.79
N SER A 672 58.17 -10.19 -18.98
CA SER A 672 58.24 -9.59 -17.63
C SER A 672 59.15 -10.35 -16.62
N ASN A 673 59.57 -11.58 -16.94
CA ASN A 673 60.50 -12.35 -16.12
C ASN A 673 61.88 -11.72 -16.14
N LEU A 674 62.22 -10.89 -17.15
CA LEU A 674 63.49 -10.19 -17.20
C LEU A 674 63.69 -9.31 -15.97
N ASP A 675 62.69 -8.60 -15.52
CA ASP A 675 62.74 -7.77 -14.29
C ASP A 675 62.99 -8.62 -13.03
N ILE A 676 62.33 -9.79 -12.96
CA ILE A 676 62.47 -10.72 -11.85
C ILE A 676 63.89 -11.27 -11.79
N TYR A 677 64.43 -11.75 -12.89
CA TYR A 677 65.77 -12.29 -12.94
C TYR A 677 66.84 -11.20 -12.62
N TYR A 678 66.64 -10.00 -13.15
CA TYR A 678 67.54 -8.89 -12.86
C TYR A 678 67.53 -8.42 -11.43
N GLU A 679 66.33 -8.43 -10.75
CA GLU A 679 66.30 -8.17 -9.31
C GLU A 679 67.03 -9.24 -8.51
N ILE A 680 66.98 -10.52 -8.89
CA ILE A 680 67.84 -11.56 -8.26
C ILE A 680 69.33 -11.27 -8.49
N VAL A 681 69.71 -10.87 -9.70
CA VAL A 681 71.12 -10.47 -10.00
C VAL A 681 71.55 -9.36 -9.08
N LYS A 682 70.72 -8.31 -8.88
CA LYS A 682 71.06 -7.20 -7.96
C LYS A 682 71.18 -7.67 -6.51
N MET A 683 70.17 -8.42 -6.03
CA MET A 683 70.19 -8.93 -4.65
C MET A 683 71.34 -9.89 -4.40
N ALA A 684 71.67 -10.75 -5.38
CA ALA A 684 72.80 -11.67 -5.27
C ALA A 684 74.14 -10.95 -5.25
N SER A 685 74.23 -9.86 -6.06
CA SER A 685 75.38 -8.99 -6.02
C SER A 685 75.58 -8.34 -4.66
N ASP A 686 74.54 -7.77 -4.06
CA ASP A 686 74.62 -7.17 -2.73
C ASP A 686 74.92 -8.20 -1.64
N ALA A 687 74.46 -9.39 -1.75
CA ALA A 687 74.69 -10.53 -0.85
C ALA A 687 76.04 -11.25 -1.12
N LYS A 688 76.79 -10.86 -2.18
CA LYS A 688 78.04 -11.54 -2.66
C LYS A 688 77.82 -13.02 -2.97
N ASN A 689 76.64 -13.40 -3.43
CA ASN A 689 76.35 -14.76 -3.86
C ASN A 689 76.62 -14.91 -5.37
N ASP A 690 77.82 -15.09 -5.76
CA ASP A 690 78.31 -15.09 -7.16
C ASP A 690 77.70 -16.26 -7.96
N LEU A 691 77.41 -17.41 -7.37
CA LEU A 691 76.80 -18.55 -8.04
C LEU A 691 75.39 -18.23 -8.46
N LEU A 692 74.59 -17.64 -7.58
CA LEU A 692 73.23 -17.27 -7.85
C LEU A 692 73.14 -16.13 -8.87
N LEU A 693 74.08 -15.14 -8.74
CA LEU A 693 74.19 -14.04 -9.69
C LEU A 693 74.45 -14.59 -11.12
N VAL A 694 75.46 -15.48 -11.27
CA VAL A 694 75.77 -16.07 -12.57
C VAL A 694 74.56 -16.78 -13.21
N THR A 695 73.88 -17.60 -12.39
CA THR A 695 72.69 -18.39 -12.88
C THR A 695 71.61 -17.42 -13.44
N TYR A 696 71.25 -16.36 -12.69
CA TYR A 696 70.19 -15.43 -13.14
C TYR A 696 70.66 -14.36 -14.12
N ALA A 697 71.94 -14.05 -14.19
CA ALA A 697 72.50 -13.22 -15.24
C ALA A 697 72.42 -13.92 -16.61
N GLU A 698 72.79 -15.22 -16.63
CA GLU A 698 72.70 -16.07 -17.82
C GLU A 698 71.22 -16.16 -18.29
N ALA A 699 70.27 -16.48 -17.36
CA ALA A 699 68.85 -16.53 -17.68
C ALA A 699 68.32 -15.15 -18.18
N SER A 700 68.81 -14.01 -17.59
CA SER A 700 68.46 -12.68 -18.06
C SER A 700 68.96 -12.38 -19.49
N LEU A 701 70.19 -12.81 -19.83
CA LEU A 701 70.74 -12.63 -21.16
C LEU A 701 70.02 -13.49 -22.20
N GLU A 702 69.63 -14.73 -21.83
CA GLU A 702 68.81 -15.60 -22.72
C GLU A 702 67.46 -14.94 -23.00
N MET A 703 66.82 -14.37 -21.98
CA MET A 703 65.55 -13.62 -22.13
C MET A 703 65.67 -12.39 -22.99
N GLN A 704 66.73 -11.57 -22.76
CA GLN A 704 67.00 -10.38 -23.60
C GLN A 704 67.16 -10.81 -25.05
N LYS A 705 67.91 -11.86 -25.34
CA LYS A 705 68.08 -12.39 -26.70
C LYS A 705 66.74 -12.86 -27.29
N LYS A 706 65.95 -13.61 -26.49
CA LYS A 706 64.68 -14.16 -26.95
C LYS A 706 63.68 -13.05 -27.32
N PHE A 707 63.64 -11.95 -26.53
CA PHE A 707 62.72 -10.86 -26.76
C PHE A 707 63.33 -9.66 -27.51
N ASN A 708 64.54 -9.87 -28.07
CA ASN A 708 65.29 -8.84 -28.75
C ASN A 708 65.39 -7.51 -27.98
N SER A 709 65.66 -7.60 -26.70
CA SER A 709 65.76 -6.49 -25.77
C SER A 709 67.22 -6.24 -25.30
N THR A 710 67.60 -5.00 -25.14
CA THR A 710 68.88 -4.55 -24.58
C THR A 710 68.68 -3.72 -23.35
N ALA A 711 67.50 -3.81 -22.69
CA ALA A 711 67.08 -2.92 -21.62
C ALA A 711 68.01 -2.96 -20.38
N LEU A 712 68.67 -4.08 -20.12
CA LEU A 712 69.56 -4.27 -18.96
C LEU A 712 71.05 -4.12 -19.30
N SER A 713 71.37 -4.09 -20.60
CA SER A 713 72.77 -3.90 -21.05
C SER A 713 73.18 -2.42 -20.93
N PRO A 714 74.45 -2.13 -20.55
CA PRO A 714 75.55 -3.06 -20.27
C PRO A 714 75.64 -3.46 -18.77
N THR A 715 74.73 -2.99 -17.93
CA THR A 715 74.81 -3.15 -16.46
C THR A 715 74.74 -4.63 -16.03
N LEU A 716 73.89 -5.40 -16.70
CA LEU A 716 73.78 -6.82 -16.43
C LEU A 716 75.08 -7.57 -16.76
N GLU A 717 75.62 -7.36 -17.97
CA GLU A 717 76.85 -8.02 -18.41
C GLU A 717 78.03 -7.66 -17.55
N PHE A 718 78.22 -6.38 -17.13
CA PHE A 718 79.23 -5.99 -16.19
C PHE A 718 79.12 -6.71 -14.83
N SER A 719 77.89 -6.76 -14.27
CA SER A 719 77.68 -7.53 -13.02
C SER A 719 78.03 -8.99 -13.19
N TYR A 720 77.65 -9.57 -14.34
CA TYR A 720 77.95 -10.97 -14.69
C TYR A 720 79.44 -11.20 -14.81
N VAL A 721 80.14 -10.38 -15.57
CA VAL A 721 81.65 -10.44 -15.70
C VAL A 721 82.35 -10.35 -14.35
N ASP A 722 81.88 -9.40 -13.50
CA ASP A 722 82.50 -9.25 -12.16
C ASP A 722 82.30 -10.48 -11.26
N ALA A 723 81.13 -11.14 -11.35
CA ALA A 723 80.83 -12.38 -10.63
C ALA A 723 81.65 -13.59 -11.17
N LEU A 724 81.70 -13.73 -12.47
CA LEU A 724 82.54 -14.77 -13.11
C LEU A 724 84.03 -14.63 -12.78
N LYS A 725 84.50 -13.40 -12.71
CA LYS A 725 85.86 -13.12 -12.27
C LYS A 725 86.12 -13.58 -10.84
N ARG A 726 85.20 -13.37 -9.92
CA ARG A 726 85.31 -13.81 -8.50
C ARG A 726 85.23 -15.33 -8.37
N LEU A 727 84.49 -16.01 -9.28
CA LEU A 727 84.41 -17.44 -9.33
C LEU A 727 85.57 -18.11 -10.09
N GLY A 728 86.50 -17.31 -10.61
CA GLY A 728 87.63 -17.86 -11.39
C GLY A 728 87.27 -18.37 -12.79
N ARG A 729 86.12 -18.01 -13.33
CA ARG A 729 85.65 -18.38 -14.68
C ARG A 729 86.06 -17.34 -15.69
N ASP A 730 87.33 -17.08 -15.78
CA ASP A 730 87.86 -15.92 -16.56
C ASP A 730 87.67 -16.03 -18.07
N GLU A 731 87.62 -17.23 -18.65
CA GLU A 731 87.30 -17.42 -20.08
C GLU A 731 85.86 -17.05 -20.41
N GLU A 732 84.94 -17.42 -19.57
CA GLU A 732 83.52 -17.04 -19.72
C GLU A 732 83.28 -15.55 -19.50
N ALA A 733 83.95 -14.97 -18.47
CA ALA A 733 83.93 -13.54 -18.21
C ALA A 733 84.40 -12.76 -19.43
N LEU A 734 85.40 -13.22 -20.10
CA LEU A 734 85.91 -12.57 -21.31
C LEU A 734 84.91 -12.66 -22.47
N ARG A 735 84.32 -13.83 -22.67
CA ARG A 735 83.24 -14.02 -23.70
C ARG A 735 82.11 -13.04 -23.50
N ILE A 736 81.66 -12.87 -22.22
CA ILE A 736 80.52 -11.97 -21.92
C ILE A 736 80.98 -10.53 -22.13
N ALA A 737 82.16 -10.14 -21.70
CA ALA A 737 82.69 -8.84 -21.98
C ALA A 737 82.76 -8.53 -23.50
N GLU A 738 83.29 -9.49 -24.27
CA GLU A 738 83.40 -9.34 -25.74
C GLU A 738 82.04 -9.22 -26.43
N SER A 739 80.97 -9.79 -25.88
CA SER A 739 79.64 -9.66 -26.43
C SER A 739 79.06 -8.24 -26.37
N LEU A 740 79.68 -7.37 -25.51
CA LEU A 740 79.29 -5.95 -25.45
C LEU A 740 80.03 -5.06 -26.50
N LEU A 741 81.06 -5.59 -27.15
CA LEU A 741 81.87 -4.79 -28.11
C LEU A 741 81.07 -4.22 -29.30
N PRO A 742 80.06 -4.95 -29.86
CA PRO A 742 79.26 -4.44 -30.96
C PRO A 742 78.14 -3.48 -30.50
N GLN A 743 77.96 -3.29 -29.24
CA GLN A 743 76.91 -2.44 -28.69
C GLN A 743 77.32 -0.97 -28.64
N ASN A 744 76.33 -0.07 -28.75
CA ASN A 744 76.54 1.36 -28.68
C ASN A 744 76.63 1.80 -27.17
N LEU A 745 77.83 1.63 -26.59
CA LEU A 745 78.12 1.96 -25.22
C LEU A 745 78.50 3.40 -25.03
N THR A 746 78.22 3.94 -23.84
CA THR A 746 78.79 5.26 -23.40
C THR A 746 80.28 5.19 -23.39
N PRO A 747 81.02 6.35 -23.55
CA PRO A 747 82.47 6.37 -23.47
C PRO A 747 83.00 5.74 -22.18
N LYS A 748 82.34 6.01 -21.04
CA LYS A 748 82.65 5.48 -19.74
C LYS A 748 82.51 3.97 -19.65
N ASP A 749 81.44 3.45 -20.17
CA ASP A 749 81.16 1.98 -20.16
C ASP A 749 82.11 1.27 -21.13
N ARG A 750 82.42 1.86 -22.25
CA ARG A 750 83.38 1.32 -23.23
C ARG A 750 84.76 1.24 -22.66
N ILE A 751 85.22 2.26 -21.90
CA ILE A 751 86.49 2.24 -21.18
C ILE A 751 86.49 1.10 -20.15
N ARG A 752 85.44 0.98 -19.35
CA ARG A 752 85.30 -0.11 -18.35
C ARG A 752 85.33 -1.47 -19.04
N LEU A 753 84.62 -1.64 -20.17
CA LEU A 753 84.69 -2.87 -20.95
C LEU A 753 86.10 -3.23 -21.40
N PHE A 754 86.80 -2.29 -22.04
CA PHE A 754 88.11 -2.56 -22.52
C PHE A 754 89.10 -2.84 -21.37
N TYR A 755 88.98 -2.15 -20.23
CA TYR A 755 89.73 -2.49 -19.05
C TYR A 755 89.47 -3.92 -18.55
N GLN A 756 88.22 -4.30 -18.42
CA GLN A 756 87.88 -5.64 -17.94
C GLN A 756 88.30 -6.74 -18.96
N ALA A 757 88.09 -6.53 -20.25
CA ALA A 757 88.58 -7.43 -21.28
C ALA A 757 90.10 -7.57 -21.33
N GLY A 758 90.78 -6.43 -21.15
CA GLY A 758 92.29 -6.45 -21.06
C GLY A 758 92.74 -7.19 -19.83
N GLU A 759 92.21 -6.90 -18.64
CA GLU A 759 92.53 -7.63 -17.41
C GLU A 759 92.28 -9.15 -17.51
N LEU A 760 91.11 -9.53 -18.03
CA LEU A 760 90.79 -10.97 -18.23
C LEU A 760 91.73 -11.63 -19.24
N SER A 761 92.07 -10.94 -20.32
CA SER A 761 93.03 -11.46 -21.30
C SER A 761 94.43 -11.64 -20.67
N LEU A 762 94.85 -10.75 -19.80
CA LEU A 762 96.14 -10.90 -19.06
C LEU A 762 96.08 -12.17 -18.13
N LYS A 763 95.05 -12.34 -17.39
CA LYS A 763 94.85 -13.53 -16.54
C LYS A 763 94.88 -14.84 -17.31
N LEU A 764 94.31 -14.78 -18.55
CA LEU A 764 94.33 -15.95 -19.50
C LEU A 764 95.60 -16.08 -20.29
N GLN A 765 96.62 -15.28 -19.97
CA GLN A 765 98.01 -15.26 -20.60
C GLN A 765 97.98 -14.85 -22.09
N ASP A 766 96.89 -14.25 -22.59
CA ASP A 766 96.85 -13.67 -23.93
C ASP A 766 97.30 -12.15 -23.88
N THR A 767 98.56 -11.96 -23.81
CA THR A 767 99.20 -10.65 -23.71
C THR A 767 98.91 -9.79 -24.97
N ALA A 768 98.75 -10.39 -26.16
CA ALA A 768 98.45 -9.69 -27.41
C ALA A 768 97.11 -9.04 -27.40
N LYS A 769 96.06 -9.80 -26.98
CA LYS A 769 94.67 -9.30 -26.84
C LYS A 769 94.59 -8.28 -25.69
N ALA A 770 95.25 -8.53 -24.59
CA ALA A 770 95.34 -7.60 -23.45
C ALA A 770 95.85 -6.23 -23.85
N LYS A 771 96.99 -6.22 -24.59
CA LYS A 771 97.60 -5.00 -25.12
C LYS A 771 96.67 -4.23 -26.08
N SER A 772 96.01 -4.95 -26.94
CA SER A 772 95.02 -4.40 -27.84
C SER A 772 93.85 -3.70 -27.07
N TYR A 773 93.27 -4.38 -26.09
CA TYR A 773 92.20 -3.81 -25.32
C TYR A 773 92.59 -2.61 -24.48
N PHE A 774 93.73 -2.64 -23.81
CA PHE A 774 94.28 -1.48 -23.05
C PHE A 774 94.58 -0.32 -23.99
N THR A 775 95.15 -0.53 -25.17
CA THR A 775 95.36 0.51 -26.16
C THR A 775 93.98 1.14 -26.61
N GLN A 776 92.95 0.35 -26.87
CA GLN A 776 91.65 0.89 -27.19
C GLN A 776 91.04 1.64 -25.99
N CYS A 777 91.28 1.16 -24.76
CA CYS A 777 90.82 1.83 -23.52
C CYS A 777 91.35 3.23 -23.41
N VAL A 778 92.67 3.41 -23.62
CA VAL A 778 93.38 4.69 -23.51
C VAL A 778 93.06 5.66 -24.64
N ALA A 779 92.66 5.10 -25.82
CA ALA A 779 92.31 5.91 -27.00
C ALA A 779 90.93 6.63 -26.87
N ILE A 780 90.11 6.28 -25.92
CA ILE A 780 88.81 6.90 -25.70
C ILE A 780 89.04 8.25 -24.97
N ASN A 781 88.42 9.30 -25.47
CA ASN A 781 88.54 10.65 -24.85
C ASN A 781 87.53 10.81 -23.70
N ASP A 782 87.89 10.37 -22.53
CA ASP A 782 87.20 10.49 -21.27
C ASP A 782 88.16 10.48 -20.09
N ASN A 783 87.87 11.16 -18.98
CA ASN A 783 88.68 11.23 -17.82
C ASN A 783 88.37 10.20 -16.71
N SER A 784 88.01 9.01 -17.05
CA SER A 784 87.61 7.94 -16.07
C SER A 784 88.86 7.36 -15.41
N SER A 785 88.75 6.91 -14.15
CA SER A 785 89.80 6.23 -13.41
C SER A 785 90.28 4.94 -14.13
N TRP A 786 89.38 4.28 -14.87
CA TRP A 786 89.70 3.09 -15.63
C TRP A 786 90.71 3.35 -16.74
N LYS A 787 90.61 4.50 -17.40
CA LYS A 787 91.67 4.93 -18.36
C LYS A 787 93.07 5.02 -17.80
N ASN A 788 93.19 5.59 -16.63
CA ASN A 788 94.49 5.70 -15.95
C ASN A 788 94.99 4.27 -15.63
N ILE A 789 94.17 3.39 -15.16
CA ILE A 789 94.54 2.02 -14.88
C ILE A 789 94.91 1.26 -16.18
N CYS A 790 94.19 1.48 -17.29
CA CYS A 790 94.62 0.95 -18.59
C CYS A 790 95.98 1.39 -19.01
N GLN A 791 96.26 2.68 -18.82
CA GLN A 791 97.63 3.24 -19.17
C GLN A 791 98.72 2.60 -18.29
N GLN A 792 98.49 2.47 -16.97
CA GLN A 792 99.45 1.82 -16.09
C GLN A 792 99.72 0.35 -16.49
N ASN A 793 98.69 -0.35 -16.90
CA ASN A 793 98.88 -1.75 -17.34
C ASN A 793 99.63 -1.82 -18.65
N LEU A 794 99.40 -0.88 -19.58
CA LEU A 794 100.16 -0.80 -20.82
C LEU A 794 101.67 -0.50 -20.53
N ASP A 795 101.94 0.39 -19.62
CA ASP A 795 103.33 0.82 -19.24
C ASP A 795 104.10 -0.38 -18.58
N LEU A 796 103.38 -1.27 -17.96
CA LEU A 796 103.97 -2.50 -17.34
C LEU A 796 104.08 -3.70 -18.31
N MET A 797 103.56 -3.60 -19.51
CA MET A 797 103.61 -4.64 -20.50
C MET A 797 104.96 -4.56 -21.34
N PRO A 798 105.58 -5.69 -21.65
CA PRO A 798 106.69 -5.74 -22.49
C PRO A 798 106.51 -5.29 -23.94
#